data_2bf08200fc3ad05335deeaf19dbf169b
#
_entry.id   2bf08200fc3ad05335deeaf19dbf169b
#
_cell.length_a   1.000
_cell.length_b   1.000
_cell.length_c   1.000
_cell.angle_alpha   90.00
_cell.angle_beta   90.00
_cell.angle_gamma   90.00
#
_symmetry.space_group_name_H-M   'P 1'
#
loop_
_entity.id
_entity.type
_entity.pdbx_description
1 polymer ?
#
loop_
_entity_poly.entity_id
_entity_poly.type
_entity_poly.pdbx_seq_one_letter_code
_entity_poly.pdbx_strand_id
1 'polypeptide(L)'
;GCATEAVIDSAAMVTLVQEEHFRSVFTPQDFGPVCVLTGIGTDPVHGQLVHNVPITVGTQTFLHTVCVAPISDQCLLGLDFLKVTGSVLDLANDVLEIDGNVIPVNVTLSSVLQISKVTVAKRTVVQPNTIGYIKAKLDSPIEGPYVVEPVSNKKALVSHIYGQGSHVTLEVINDSNSYITFRKGKSIGHAESAAVVTDEIRNCNIFKTNVQLIQEPEDHKDSGINELPDHLKNMYESNISELSTNEKLKFKNLLSEFPDIFAKNDFDLGCLSGVEHKIQTYDEIPITEKFRRTPLRFQNQEKDYLDKLLKQGVIEPSVSEWSAAPVLVRKKSGELRYCIDYRALNAKTVKDNYSLPLIDDCLDSLYGKRLFCVLDLCSGYYQIPLEESSRSKTSFNTRFGSFQWTRLAMGLCTAPATFQRAMQLVLRGLTWEQVIVYLDDVIVLGTDFNDTIEALRKVFIRFRSHNLKFKPRKCQFFKREVEFLGKLVSGDGITISPDKLEAVKKWPVPSDPKQLLSFLGFMNYHRNHIPGFARVAADLYELAHANTYDWSDQHQACFEKLKALAISAQVLAHPSPDGLFVLDTDSSGSQIGAELSQVQNGVIRPICYASHVLMKQHRNYCTTRKERLAVVKFCRQFRHYLLGRFFLIRTDHNSLVWLTRFKYIEGQLARWIEELSQYNFKILHRKGTEHINADALSRIEDTLKECDCYKAGMSVENLPCGGCPYCRRAHRQWARFNDDVDDVVPLGVRSVVICGAEQSAPENRVVSNWVESLSSLQLRESQINDPNIGVVIRWIEYPYEPTTRELQLSSPETRALWLTRDQLVFQDGVMYYSWTNIEGRSNCLIVPAELRDKVLYYCHNSKESGHLGQSKTIDRLKEKFYWYGLSRDGSIYVKQC
;
A
#
# COMPACT_ATOMS: atom_id res chain seq x y z
N GLY A 1 -43.10 24.45 -22.21
CA GLY A 1 -41.76 23.91 -22.47
C GLY A 1 -40.81 24.45 -21.43
N CYS A 2 -39.87 23.63 -20.98
CA CYS A 2 -38.80 24.03 -20.07
C CYS A 2 -37.63 24.52 -20.92
N ALA A 3 -37.04 25.65 -20.58
CA ALA A 3 -35.79 26.10 -21.21
C ALA A 3 -34.66 25.23 -20.66
N THR A 4 -33.86 24.67 -21.54
CA THR A 4 -32.81 23.73 -21.20
C THR A 4 -31.52 24.20 -21.88
N GLU A 5 -30.42 24.20 -21.16
CA GLU A 5 -29.08 24.39 -21.75
C GLU A 5 -28.65 23.10 -22.45
N ALA A 6 -28.29 23.21 -23.71
CA ALA A 6 -27.84 22.07 -24.48
C ALA A 6 -26.38 22.28 -24.96
N VAL A 7 -25.57 21.25 -24.78
CA VAL A 7 -24.21 21.20 -25.34
C VAL A 7 -24.27 20.61 -26.75
N ILE A 8 -23.64 21.26 -27.73
CA ILE A 8 -23.52 20.72 -29.08
C ILE A 8 -22.26 19.86 -29.14
N ASP A 9 -22.43 18.56 -29.40
CA ASP A 9 -21.29 17.63 -29.52
C ASP A 9 -21.33 16.87 -30.84
N SER A 10 -20.51 17.30 -31.79
CA SER A 10 -20.34 16.64 -33.09
C SER A 10 -19.67 15.27 -33.04
N ALA A 11 -19.13 14.88 -31.92
CA ALA A 11 -18.54 13.55 -31.69
C ALA A 11 -19.57 12.55 -31.14
N ALA A 12 -20.64 13.02 -30.49
CA ALA A 12 -21.71 12.18 -30.00
C ALA A 12 -22.59 11.72 -31.19
N MET A 13 -22.75 10.41 -31.32
CA MET A 13 -23.54 9.80 -32.39
C MET A 13 -25.05 9.90 -32.14
N VAL A 14 -25.46 10.10 -30.89
CA VAL A 14 -26.85 10.10 -30.42
C VAL A 14 -27.06 11.28 -29.52
N THR A 15 -28.26 11.92 -29.64
CA THR A 15 -28.69 13.00 -28.75
C THR A 15 -29.04 12.42 -27.38
N LEU A 16 -28.41 12.98 -26.31
CA LEU A 16 -28.56 12.50 -24.95
C LEU A 16 -29.27 13.53 -24.08
N VAL A 17 -30.11 13.06 -23.15
CA VAL A 17 -30.75 13.91 -22.16
C VAL A 17 -30.53 13.29 -20.79
N GLN A 18 -30.19 14.13 -19.82
CA GLN A 18 -29.98 13.71 -18.45
C GLN A 18 -31.26 13.11 -17.86
N GLU A 19 -31.16 11.96 -17.21
CA GLU A 19 -32.33 11.24 -16.70
C GLU A 19 -33.14 12.07 -15.69
N GLU A 20 -32.45 12.73 -14.75
CA GLU A 20 -33.16 13.60 -13.77
C GLU A 20 -33.87 14.77 -14.43
N HIS A 21 -33.21 15.41 -15.40
CA HIS A 21 -33.79 16.53 -16.14
C HIS A 21 -35.00 16.06 -16.98
N PHE A 22 -34.85 14.93 -17.68
CA PHE A 22 -35.93 14.36 -18.46
C PHE A 22 -37.17 14.04 -17.62
N ARG A 23 -36.98 13.41 -16.45
CA ARG A 23 -38.06 13.06 -15.50
C ARG A 23 -38.74 14.30 -14.90
N SER A 24 -38.04 15.43 -14.83
CA SER A 24 -38.64 16.70 -14.34
C SER A 24 -39.55 17.37 -15.33
N VAL A 25 -39.37 17.10 -16.63
CA VAL A 25 -40.09 17.76 -17.73
C VAL A 25 -41.17 16.87 -18.35
N PHE A 26 -40.95 15.55 -18.38
CA PHE A 26 -41.82 14.57 -18.99
C PHE A 26 -42.28 13.50 -18.00
N THR A 27 -43.59 13.20 -17.99
CA THR A 27 -44.13 12.01 -17.30
C THR A 27 -43.85 10.79 -18.18
N PRO A 28 -43.14 9.78 -17.71
CA PRO A 28 -42.73 8.64 -18.52
C PRO A 28 -43.93 7.72 -18.79
N GLN A 29 -44.44 7.71 -20.00
CA GLN A 29 -45.42 6.70 -20.42
C GLN A 29 -44.85 5.70 -21.43
N ASP A 30 -43.78 6.00 -22.18
CA ASP A 30 -43.22 5.08 -23.17
C ASP A 30 -41.69 5.17 -23.25
N PHE A 31 -40.99 4.44 -22.37
CA PHE A 31 -39.60 4.19 -22.56
C PHE A 31 -39.38 3.04 -23.56
N GLY A 32 -38.59 3.28 -24.59
CA GLY A 32 -38.17 2.30 -25.58
C GLY A 32 -37.06 1.36 -25.04
N PRO A 33 -36.41 0.61 -25.92
CA PRO A 33 -35.41 -0.36 -25.56
C PRO A 33 -34.19 0.30 -24.87
N VAL A 34 -33.58 -0.45 -23.97
CA VAL A 34 -32.30 -0.06 -23.31
C VAL A 34 -31.19 -0.12 -24.34
N CYS A 35 -30.38 0.93 -24.43
CA CYS A 35 -29.19 1.01 -25.25
C CYS A 35 -27.94 1.10 -24.39
N VAL A 36 -26.81 0.61 -24.88
CA VAL A 36 -25.52 0.71 -24.25
C VAL A 36 -24.70 1.76 -24.98
N LEU A 37 -24.36 2.81 -24.27
CA LEU A 37 -23.54 3.90 -24.77
C LEU A 37 -22.06 3.59 -24.46
N THR A 38 -21.21 3.64 -25.45
CA THR A 38 -19.75 3.51 -25.33
C THR A 38 -19.14 4.86 -25.68
N GLY A 39 -18.60 5.54 -24.67
CA GLY A 39 -17.94 6.85 -24.81
C GLY A 39 -16.43 6.75 -24.56
N ILE A 40 -15.80 7.89 -24.28
CA ILE A 40 -14.36 8.00 -23.98
C ILE A 40 -14.00 7.41 -22.60
N GLY A 41 -14.99 7.02 -21.78
CA GLY A 41 -14.79 6.34 -20.49
C GLY A 41 -14.62 4.83 -20.60
N THR A 42 -14.12 4.21 -19.54
CA THR A 42 -13.84 2.76 -19.47
C THR A 42 -15.10 1.91 -19.22
N ASP A 43 -16.18 2.48 -18.73
CA ASP A 43 -17.39 1.76 -18.37
C ASP A 43 -18.57 2.10 -19.31
N PRO A 44 -19.30 1.10 -19.82
CA PRO A 44 -20.47 1.33 -20.65
C PRO A 44 -21.61 1.97 -19.81
N VAL A 45 -22.21 3.04 -20.33
CA VAL A 45 -23.34 3.71 -19.72
C VAL A 45 -24.64 3.14 -20.33
N HIS A 46 -25.59 2.77 -19.47
CA HIS A 46 -26.90 2.30 -19.92
C HIS A 46 -27.87 3.48 -20.03
N GLY A 47 -28.47 3.64 -21.20
CA GLY A 47 -29.51 4.64 -21.46
C GLY A 47 -30.77 3.99 -21.98
N GLN A 48 -31.88 4.75 -22.00
CA GLN A 48 -33.15 4.32 -22.56
C GLN A 48 -33.55 5.25 -23.70
N LEU A 49 -33.96 4.69 -24.82
CA LEU A 49 -34.44 5.47 -25.97
C LEU A 49 -35.89 5.95 -25.72
N VAL A 50 -36.14 7.21 -26.02
CA VAL A 50 -37.46 7.80 -26.00
C VAL A 50 -37.75 8.45 -27.36
N HIS A 51 -38.81 8.02 -28.03
CA HIS A 51 -39.14 8.47 -29.37
C HIS A 51 -40.04 9.71 -29.32
N ASN A 52 -39.98 10.52 -30.36
CA ASN A 52 -40.87 11.68 -30.61
C ASN A 52 -40.81 12.73 -29.48
N VAL A 53 -39.65 12.97 -28.92
CA VAL A 53 -39.46 14.04 -27.95
C VAL A 53 -39.40 15.38 -28.67
N PRO A 54 -40.28 16.37 -28.33
CA PRO A 54 -40.24 17.68 -28.95
C PRO A 54 -39.03 18.49 -28.42
N ILE A 55 -38.08 18.78 -29.30
CA ILE A 55 -36.95 19.65 -29.04
C ILE A 55 -37.17 20.95 -29.78
N THR A 56 -37.31 22.05 -29.06
CA THR A 56 -37.47 23.38 -29.64
C THR A 56 -36.18 24.13 -29.61
N VAL A 57 -35.66 24.51 -30.76
CA VAL A 57 -34.42 25.30 -30.91
C VAL A 57 -34.77 26.59 -31.65
N GLY A 58 -34.60 27.72 -31.00
CA GLY A 58 -35.12 29.01 -31.51
C GLY A 58 -36.63 29.03 -31.62
N THR A 59 -37.15 29.22 -32.84
CA THR A 59 -38.60 29.24 -33.09
C THR A 59 -39.15 27.94 -33.65
N GLN A 60 -38.33 26.94 -33.88
CA GLN A 60 -38.72 25.68 -34.51
C GLN A 60 -38.70 24.51 -33.53
N THR A 61 -39.69 23.61 -33.70
CA THR A 61 -39.80 22.40 -32.88
C THR A 61 -39.63 21.16 -33.76
N PHE A 62 -38.70 20.31 -33.34
CA PHE A 62 -38.38 19.04 -33.99
C PHE A 62 -38.80 17.87 -33.11
N LEU A 63 -39.44 16.86 -33.67
CA LEU A 63 -39.69 15.60 -33.00
C LEU A 63 -38.50 14.68 -33.23
N HIS A 64 -37.75 14.39 -32.16
CA HIS A 64 -36.54 13.61 -32.25
C HIS A 64 -36.52 12.43 -31.28
N THR A 65 -35.73 11.41 -31.58
CA THR A 65 -35.49 10.28 -30.66
C THR A 65 -34.30 10.62 -29.81
N VAL A 66 -34.45 10.65 -28.49
CA VAL A 66 -33.37 10.93 -27.55
C VAL A 66 -33.02 9.69 -26.73
N CYS A 67 -31.81 9.59 -26.28
CA CYS A 67 -31.39 8.60 -25.31
C CYS A 67 -31.31 9.24 -23.91
N VAL A 68 -32.11 8.79 -22.99
CA VAL A 68 -32.13 9.25 -21.60
C VAL A 68 -31.07 8.43 -20.84
N ALA A 69 -30.07 9.12 -20.30
CA ALA A 69 -28.92 8.48 -19.66
C ALA A 69 -28.43 9.32 -18.46
N PRO A 70 -27.69 8.71 -17.49
CA PRO A 70 -27.11 9.44 -16.38
C PRO A 70 -25.84 10.19 -16.83
N ILE A 71 -26.01 11.31 -17.53
CA ILE A 71 -24.96 12.22 -17.98
C ILE A 71 -24.90 13.47 -17.12
N SER A 72 -23.78 14.20 -17.17
CA SER A 72 -23.56 15.45 -16.40
C SER A 72 -24.33 16.63 -16.94
N ASP A 73 -24.46 16.74 -18.25
CA ASP A 73 -25.10 17.87 -18.94
C ASP A 73 -26.60 17.63 -19.08
N GLN A 74 -27.42 18.69 -19.00
CA GLN A 74 -28.88 18.56 -19.09
C GLN A 74 -29.32 17.98 -20.43
N CYS A 75 -28.71 18.43 -21.52
CA CYS A 75 -28.94 17.93 -22.84
C CYS A 75 -27.69 18.02 -23.70
N LEU A 76 -27.42 16.99 -24.50
CA LEU A 76 -26.31 16.95 -25.43
C LEU A 76 -26.87 16.65 -26.83
N LEU A 77 -26.82 17.64 -27.72
CA LEU A 77 -27.27 17.50 -29.09
C LEU A 77 -26.19 16.78 -29.93
N GLY A 78 -26.52 15.55 -30.29
CA GLY A 78 -25.62 14.68 -31.03
C GLY A 78 -25.71 14.87 -32.55
N LEU A 79 -24.84 14.13 -33.24
CA LEU A 79 -24.74 14.15 -34.69
C LEU A 79 -26.03 13.68 -35.38
N ASP A 80 -26.82 12.85 -34.74
CA ASP A 80 -28.15 12.40 -35.18
C ASP A 80 -29.13 13.57 -35.33
N PHE A 81 -29.21 14.45 -34.32
CA PHE A 81 -30.04 15.64 -34.36
C PHE A 81 -29.50 16.65 -35.40
N LEU A 82 -28.23 16.94 -35.38
CA LEU A 82 -27.62 17.92 -36.30
C LEU A 82 -27.76 17.53 -37.78
N LYS A 83 -27.68 16.23 -38.09
CA LYS A 83 -27.91 15.74 -39.47
C LYS A 83 -29.36 15.80 -39.93
N VAL A 84 -30.27 15.39 -39.05
CA VAL A 84 -31.73 15.37 -39.37
C VAL A 84 -32.24 16.79 -39.58
N THR A 85 -31.76 17.74 -38.78
CA THR A 85 -32.17 19.15 -38.89
C THR A 85 -31.38 19.94 -39.95
N GLY A 86 -30.40 19.33 -40.60
CA GLY A 86 -29.53 20.03 -41.58
C GLY A 86 -28.74 21.18 -40.96
N SER A 87 -28.43 21.09 -39.67
CA SER A 87 -27.75 22.14 -38.91
C SER A 87 -26.34 22.41 -39.43
N VAL A 88 -25.97 23.67 -39.54
CA VAL A 88 -24.60 24.12 -39.85
C VAL A 88 -24.06 24.87 -38.64
N LEU A 89 -22.96 24.40 -38.10
CA LEU A 89 -22.24 25.06 -37.01
C LEU A 89 -21.11 25.92 -37.56
N ASP A 90 -21.30 27.25 -37.53
CA ASP A 90 -20.29 28.23 -37.92
C ASP A 90 -19.47 28.65 -36.70
N LEU A 91 -18.30 28.04 -36.56
CA LEU A 91 -17.36 28.32 -35.46
C LEU A 91 -16.63 29.67 -35.63
N ALA A 92 -16.69 30.31 -36.77
CA ALA A 92 -16.05 31.61 -37.00
C ALA A 92 -16.92 32.76 -36.46
N ASN A 93 -18.26 32.58 -36.47
CA ASN A 93 -19.20 33.58 -36.03
C ASN A 93 -19.95 33.16 -34.75
N ASP A 94 -19.63 32.03 -34.18
CA ASP A 94 -20.26 31.46 -32.94
C ASP A 94 -21.79 31.31 -33.10
N VAL A 95 -22.21 30.73 -34.21
CA VAL A 95 -23.64 30.55 -34.50
C VAL A 95 -23.96 29.14 -34.99
N LEU A 96 -25.14 28.66 -34.64
CA LEU A 96 -25.73 27.44 -35.15
C LEU A 96 -26.86 27.87 -36.14
N GLU A 97 -26.77 27.51 -37.38
CA GLU A 97 -27.76 27.73 -38.40
C GLU A 97 -28.62 26.45 -38.55
N ILE A 98 -29.92 26.57 -38.35
CA ILE A 98 -30.89 25.49 -38.56
C ILE A 98 -31.99 26.01 -39.44
N ASP A 99 -32.14 25.43 -40.63
CA ASP A 99 -33.18 25.76 -41.60
C ASP A 99 -33.37 27.28 -41.82
N GLY A 100 -32.24 27.97 -41.99
CA GLY A 100 -32.15 29.43 -42.22
C GLY A 100 -32.34 30.30 -40.97
N ASN A 101 -32.52 29.72 -39.80
CA ASN A 101 -32.53 30.44 -38.51
C ASN A 101 -31.13 30.42 -37.89
N VAL A 102 -30.58 31.58 -37.60
CA VAL A 102 -29.28 31.78 -37.00
C VAL A 102 -29.43 31.91 -35.48
N ILE A 103 -28.87 31.01 -34.73
CA ILE A 103 -28.93 30.94 -33.27
C ILE A 103 -27.55 31.19 -32.69
N PRO A 104 -27.39 32.20 -31.85
CA PRO A 104 -26.07 32.43 -31.22
C PRO A 104 -25.76 31.28 -30.26
N VAL A 105 -24.50 30.79 -30.36
CA VAL A 105 -23.98 29.74 -29.52
C VAL A 105 -22.92 30.35 -28.60
N ASN A 106 -23.02 30.17 -27.33
CA ASN A 106 -21.98 30.56 -26.39
C ASN A 106 -20.87 29.54 -26.43
N VAL A 107 -19.74 29.87 -27.07
CA VAL A 107 -18.54 29.07 -26.91
C VAL A 107 -17.95 29.35 -25.51
N THR A 108 -18.27 28.51 -24.56
CA THR A 108 -17.55 28.49 -23.28
C THR A 108 -16.15 27.95 -23.56
N LEU A 109 -15.19 28.83 -23.76
CA LEU A 109 -13.79 28.52 -23.70
C LEU A 109 -13.46 28.14 -22.25
N SER A 110 -13.80 26.93 -21.82
CA SER A 110 -13.01 26.25 -20.81
C SER A 110 -11.60 26.20 -21.38
N SER A 111 -10.64 26.84 -20.72
CA SER A 111 -9.22 26.99 -21.04
C SER A 111 -8.77 26.00 -22.10
N VAL A 112 -8.34 26.50 -23.27
CA VAL A 112 -7.91 25.69 -24.41
C VAL A 112 -6.95 24.61 -23.88
N LEU A 113 -7.46 23.40 -23.72
CA LEU A 113 -6.63 22.25 -23.37
C LEU A 113 -5.67 22.05 -24.53
N GLN A 114 -4.45 22.56 -24.38
CA GLN A 114 -3.39 22.30 -25.34
C GLN A 114 -3.03 20.82 -25.21
N ILE A 115 -3.40 20.04 -26.19
CA ILE A 115 -3.07 18.62 -26.26
C ILE A 115 -1.90 18.45 -27.24
N SER A 116 -0.84 17.81 -26.79
CA SER A 116 0.30 17.48 -27.63
C SER A 116 0.60 15.99 -27.57
N LYS A 117 0.93 15.42 -28.72
CA LYS A 117 1.37 14.03 -28.79
C LYS A 117 2.78 13.90 -28.21
N VAL A 118 2.95 12.88 -27.34
CA VAL A 118 4.23 12.57 -26.72
C VAL A 118 4.92 11.44 -27.48
N THR A 119 6.08 11.70 -28.01
CA THR A 119 6.85 10.76 -28.82
C THR A 119 8.19 10.41 -28.19
N VAL A 120 8.63 9.17 -28.34
CA VAL A 120 9.92 8.69 -27.81
C VAL A 120 11.07 9.46 -28.48
N ALA A 121 11.86 10.19 -27.71
CA ALA A 121 12.97 11.01 -28.22
C ALA A 121 14.19 10.17 -28.61
N LYS A 122 14.48 9.09 -27.87
CA LYS A 122 15.58 8.16 -28.11
C LYS A 122 15.11 6.74 -27.96
N ARG A 123 15.56 5.83 -28.87
CA ARG A 123 15.27 4.39 -28.72
C ARG A 123 15.73 3.92 -27.34
N THR A 124 14.82 3.31 -26.59
CA THR A 124 15.07 2.80 -25.24
C THR A 124 14.61 1.34 -25.15
N VAL A 125 15.41 0.51 -24.49
CA VAL A 125 15.09 -0.88 -24.24
C VAL A 125 14.95 -1.06 -22.72
N VAL A 126 13.81 -1.56 -22.28
CA VAL A 126 13.53 -1.84 -20.87
C VAL A 126 13.65 -3.34 -20.63
N GLN A 127 14.44 -3.74 -19.67
CA GLN A 127 14.70 -5.13 -19.33
C GLN A 127 13.47 -5.81 -18.71
N PRO A 128 13.41 -7.15 -18.74
CA PRO A 128 12.39 -7.91 -18.02
C PRO A 128 12.42 -7.61 -16.52
N ASN A 129 11.23 -7.47 -15.92
CA ASN A 129 11.05 -7.24 -14.47
C ASN A 129 11.84 -6.05 -13.92
N THR A 130 11.94 -4.96 -14.71
CA THR A 130 12.66 -3.75 -14.32
C THR A 130 11.84 -2.49 -14.59
N ILE A 131 12.22 -1.43 -13.89
CA ILE A 131 11.76 -0.07 -14.17
C ILE A 131 12.79 0.59 -15.07
N GLY A 132 12.32 1.24 -16.15
CA GLY A 132 13.16 1.99 -17.07
C GLY A 132 12.65 3.41 -17.27
N TYR A 133 13.54 4.29 -17.74
CA TYR A 133 13.20 5.69 -18.03
C TYR A 133 13.30 5.97 -19.52
N ILE A 134 12.24 6.54 -20.09
CA ILE A 134 12.17 6.90 -21.50
C ILE A 134 12.21 8.41 -21.64
N LYS A 135 13.18 8.92 -22.36
CA LYS A 135 13.17 10.32 -22.78
C LYS A 135 12.19 10.48 -23.94
N ALA A 136 11.18 11.29 -23.73
CA ALA A 136 10.17 11.61 -24.71
C ALA A 136 10.14 13.12 -25.00
N LYS A 137 9.55 13.50 -26.10
CA LYS A 137 9.37 14.90 -26.50
C LYS A 137 7.93 15.12 -26.93
N LEU A 138 7.45 16.33 -26.75
CA LEU A 138 6.18 16.77 -27.29
C LEU A 138 6.34 17.10 -28.75
N ASP A 139 5.36 16.76 -29.57
CA ASP A 139 5.33 17.11 -31.00
C ASP A 139 5.01 18.59 -31.22
N SER A 140 4.17 19.17 -30.33
CA SER A 140 3.88 20.61 -30.26
C SER A 140 4.16 21.13 -28.85
N PRO A 141 4.77 22.30 -28.68
CA PRO A 141 5.03 22.85 -27.33
C PRO A 141 3.70 23.22 -26.66
N ILE A 142 3.60 22.89 -25.36
CA ILE A 142 2.51 23.35 -24.49
C ILE A 142 3.07 24.47 -23.63
N GLU A 143 2.38 25.60 -23.59
CA GLU A 143 2.73 26.71 -22.72
C GLU A 143 2.27 26.43 -21.29
N GLY A 144 3.22 26.31 -20.38
CA GLY A 144 2.95 26.01 -18.98
C GLY A 144 3.17 24.55 -18.59
N PRO A 145 2.69 24.15 -17.40
CA PRO A 145 2.76 22.78 -16.91
C PRO A 145 1.74 21.89 -17.64
N TYR A 146 2.08 20.61 -17.80
CA TYR A 146 1.23 19.60 -18.41
C TYR A 146 1.32 18.26 -17.71
N VAL A 147 0.28 17.44 -17.87
CA VAL A 147 0.25 16.04 -17.46
C VAL A 147 0.33 15.16 -18.69
N VAL A 148 1.19 14.15 -18.64
CA VAL A 148 1.29 13.15 -19.70
C VAL A 148 0.43 11.95 -19.35
N GLU A 149 -0.56 11.67 -20.19
CA GLU A 149 -1.34 10.46 -20.18
C GLU A 149 -0.76 9.43 -21.14
N PRO A 150 -0.25 8.30 -20.65
CA PRO A 150 0.33 7.29 -21.50
C PRO A 150 -0.73 6.51 -22.28
N VAL A 151 -0.45 6.19 -23.53
CA VAL A 151 -1.25 5.22 -24.28
C VAL A 151 -1.03 3.82 -23.69
N SER A 152 -2.11 3.15 -23.30
CA SER A 152 -2.06 1.81 -22.73
C SER A 152 -1.29 0.86 -23.66
N ASN A 153 -0.21 0.32 -23.16
CA ASN A 153 0.59 -0.67 -23.86
C ASN A 153 0.39 -2.02 -23.16
N LYS A 154 -0.12 -3.02 -23.86
CA LYS A 154 -0.38 -4.37 -23.31
C LYS A 154 0.85 -5.08 -22.69
N LYS A 155 2.05 -4.50 -22.85
CA LYS A 155 3.32 -5.12 -22.42
C LYS A 155 4.12 -4.30 -21.41
N ALA A 156 3.73 -3.06 -21.09
CA ALA A 156 4.43 -2.22 -20.13
C ALA A 156 3.48 -1.21 -19.51
N LEU A 157 3.64 -0.97 -18.23
CA LEU A 157 2.97 0.12 -17.53
C LEU A 157 3.84 1.38 -17.67
N VAL A 158 3.24 2.48 -18.11
CA VAL A 158 3.89 3.79 -18.21
C VAL A 158 3.21 4.71 -17.22
N SER A 159 3.98 5.39 -16.38
CA SER A 159 3.44 6.27 -15.36
C SER A 159 2.89 7.56 -15.94
N HIS A 160 1.82 8.09 -15.33
CA HIS A 160 1.39 9.46 -15.55
C HIS A 160 2.42 10.39 -14.92
N ILE A 161 2.86 11.39 -15.65
CA ILE A 161 3.92 12.29 -15.17
C ILE A 161 3.54 13.74 -15.46
N TYR A 162 3.80 14.58 -14.46
CA TYR A 162 3.77 16.02 -14.60
C TYR A 162 5.05 16.50 -15.25
N GLY A 163 4.93 17.39 -16.26
CA GLY A 163 6.06 17.91 -17.01
C GLY A 163 5.95 19.40 -17.29
N GLN A 164 7.08 20.00 -17.68
CA GLN A 164 7.15 21.37 -18.14
C GLN A 164 8.22 21.46 -19.24
N GLY A 165 7.93 22.22 -20.30
CA GLY A 165 8.83 22.37 -21.46
C GLY A 165 8.61 21.27 -22.51
N SER A 166 9.51 21.20 -23.50
CA SER A 166 9.35 20.34 -24.69
C SER A 166 9.78 18.87 -24.52
N HIS A 167 10.40 18.53 -23.41
CA HIS A 167 10.93 17.18 -23.15
C HIS A 167 10.45 16.67 -21.80
N VAL A 168 10.13 15.38 -21.73
CA VAL A 168 9.68 14.71 -20.51
C VAL A 168 10.38 13.36 -20.40
N THR A 169 10.64 12.94 -19.15
CA THR A 169 11.16 11.60 -18.87
C THR A 169 10.07 10.76 -18.25
N LEU A 170 9.65 9.71 -18.96
CA LEU A 170 8.59 8.81 -18.53
C LEU A 170 9.18 7.59 -17.83
N GLU A 171 8.61 7.22 -16.71
CA GLU A 171 8.92 5.97 -16.03
C GLU A 171 8.09 4.84 -16.64
N VAL A 172 8.75 3.71 -16.91
CA VAL A 172 8.12 2.54 -17.53
C VAL A 172 8.46 1.30 -16.74
N ILE A 173 7.45 0.58 -16.33
CA ILE A 173 7.56 -0.69 -15.64
C ILE A 173 7.36 -1.82 -16.65
N ASN A 174 8.36 -2.64 -16.83
CA ASN A 174 8.28 -3.87 -17.59
C ASN A 174 8.15 -5.06 -16.63
N ASP A 175 6.94 -5.51 -16.38
CA ASP A 175 6.62 -6.67 -15.54
C ASP A 175 6.66 -8.00 -16.31
N SER A 176 7.04 -7.96 -17.59
CA SER A 176 7.13 -9.15 -18.43
C SER A 176 8.51 -9.79 -18.38
N ASN A 177 8.59 -11.08 -18.71
CA ASN A 177 9.85 -11.84 -18.82
C ASN A 177 10.62 -11.57 -20.13
N SER A 178 10.26 -10.53 -20.90
CA SER A 178 10.89 -10.19 -22.19
C SER A 178 11.29 -8.72 -22.26
N TYR A 179 12.33 -8.42 -23.02
CA TYR A 179 12.74 -7.04 -23.27
C TYR A 179 11.69 -6.26 -24.05
N ILE A 180 11.38 -5.05 -23.60
CA ILE A 180 10.48 -4.13 -24.31
C ILE A 180 11.29 -3.02 -24.95
N THR A 181 11.12 -2.85 -26.27
CA THR A 181 11.80 -1.81 -27.01
C THR A 181 10.86 -0.69 -27.42
N PHE A 182 11.17 0.51 -27.00
CA PHE A 182 10.51 1.75 -27.42
C PHE A 182 11.32 2.40 -28.54
N ARG A 183 10.77 2.46 -29.76
CA ARG A 183 11.47 3.01 -30.93
C ARG A 183 11.36 4.53 -30.93
N LYS A 184 12.43 5.24 -31.35
CA LYS A 184 12.42 6.70 -31.57
C LYS A 184 11.26 7.10 -32.49
N GLY A 185 10.55 8.17 -32.16
CA GLY A 185 9.42 8.71 -32.93
C GLY A 185 8.09 7.95 -32.70
N LYS A 186 8.05 6.84 -31.96
CA LYS A 186 6.80 6.18 -31.64
C LYS A 186 6.04 6.97 -30.58
N SER A 187 4.71 7.14 -30.78
CA SER A 187 3.85 7.73 -29.77
C SER A 187 3.81 6.84 -28.52
N ILE A 188 3.92 7.47 -27.37
CA ILE A 188 3.86 6.81 -26.05
C ILE A 188 2.75 7.38 -25.16
N GLY A 189 2.19 8.53 -25.52
CA GLY A 189 1.14 9.19 -24.77
C GLY A 189 0.70 10.51 -25.40
N HIS A 190 -0.17 11.21 -24.70
CA HIS A 190 -0.58 12.57 -24.98
C HIS A 190 -0.27 13.43 -23.77
N ALA A 191 0.13 14.67 -23.98
CA ALA A 191 0.33 15.66 -22.93
C ALA A 191 -0.82 16.66 -22.99
N GLU A 192 -1.42 16.96 -21.85
CA GLU A 192 -2.49 17.93 -21.71
C GLU A 192 -2.07 19.05 -20.77
N SER A 193 -2.40 20.31 -21.10
CA SER A 193 -2.11 21.44 -20.22
C SER A 193 -2.76 21.26 -18.87
N ALA A 194 -2.02 21.51 -17.79
CA ALA A 194 -2.50 21.37 -16.42
C ALA A 194 -2.45 22.71 -15.70
N ALA A 195 -3.52 23.07 -15.00
CA ALA A 195 -3.51 24.23 -14.12
C ALA A 195 -2.92 23.84 -12.76
N VAL A 196 -1.97 24.61 -12.25
CA VAL A 196 -1.48 24.46 -10.88
C VAL A 196 -2.52 25.07 -9.96
N VAL A 197 -3.19 24.22 -9.16
CA VAL A 197 -4.12 24.67 -8.13
C VAL A 197 -3.30 25.20 -6.96
N THR A 198 -3.24 26.54 -6.82
CA THR A 198 -2.68 27.18 -5.63
C THR A 198 -3.69 27.10 -4.48
N ASP A 199 -3.21 27.21 -3.23
CA ASP A 199 -4.09 27.10 -2.05
C ASP A 199 -5.23 28.15 -2.02
N GLU A 200 -5.11 29.26 -2.75
CA GLU A 200 -6.18 30.24 -2.94
C GLU A 200 -7.33 29.73 -3.81
N ILE A 201 -7.08 28.77 -4.73
CA ILE A 201 -8.10 28.15 -5.57
C ILE A 201 -8.81 27.00 -4.85
N ARG A 202 -8.23 26.44 -3.77
CA ARG A 202 -8.89 25.41 -2.93
C ARG A 202 -10.20 25.90 -2.30
N ASN A 203 -10.42 27.20 -2.21
CA ASN A 203 -11.67 27.79 -1.77
C ASN A 203 -12.71 27.98 -2.87
N CYS A 204 -12.38 27.73 -4.12
CA CYS A 204 -13.36 27.68 -5.21
C CYS A 204 -13.92 26.26 -5.31
N ASN A 205 -15.15 26.12 -4.85
CA ASN A 205 -15.97 24.91 -4.86
C ASN A 205 -16.13 24.28 -6.27
N ILE A 206 -15.15 23.54 -6.77
CA ILE A 206 -15.24 22.75 -8.01
C ILE A 206 -15.85 21.35 -7.77
N PHE A 207 -16.11 20.97 -6.52
CA PHE A 207 -16.88 19.77 -6.14
C PHE A 207 -18.13 20.16 -5.34
N LYS A 208 -18.93 21.08 -5.85
CA LYS A 208 -20.34 21.08 -5.51
C LYS A 208 -21.07 20.13 -6.47
N THR A 209 -21.04 18.85 -6.19
CA THR A 209 -22.25 18.07 -6.39
C THR A 209 -23.37 18.86 -5.72
N ASN A 210 -24.37 19.24 -6.49
CA ASN A 210 -25.59 19.84 -5.98
C ASN A 210 -26.23 18.92 -4.94
N VAL A 211 -25.76 19.01 -3.71
CA VAL A 211 -26.65 18.85 -2.60
C VAL A 211 -27.44 20.15 -2.60
N GLN A 212 -28.70 20.09 -3.03
CA GLN A 212 -29.64 21.13 -2.74
C GLN A 212 -29.40 21.53 -1.28
N LEU A 213 -28.92 22.74 -1.08
CA LEU A 213 -29.09 23.42 0.18
C LEU A 213 -30.59 23.43 0.41
N ILE A 214 -31.05 22.46 1.19
CA ILE A 214 -32.30 22.69 1.94
C ILE A 214 -31.99 23.97 2.69
N GLN A 215 -32.66 25.04 2.27
CA GLN A 215 -32.68 26.30 3.01
C GLN A 215 -32.82 25.92 4.48
N GLU A 216 -31.90 26.41 5.31
CA GLU A 216 -32.12 26.36 6.75
C GLU A 216 -33.57 26.84 6.99
N PRO A 217 -34.38 26.05 7.65
CA PRO A 217 -35.66 26.57 8.09
C PRO A 217 -35.33 27.73 9.02
N GLU A 218 -35.79 28.92 8.64
CA GLU A 218 -35.88 30.06 9.51
C GLU A 218 -36.37 29.59 10.88
N ASP A 219 -35.78 30.16 11.93
CA ASP A 219 -36.16 30.00 13.33
C ASP A 219 -37.62 29.62 13.54
N HIS A 220 -37.89 28.33 13.57
CA HIS A 220 -39.12 27.84 14.16
C HIS A 220 -38.93 27.87 15.69
N LYS A 221 -39.51 28.89 16.27
CA LYS A 221 -39.84 29.03 17.68
C LYS A 221 -40.17 27.67 18.29
N ASP A 222 -39.52 27.44 19.42
CA ASP A 222 -39.90 26.56 20.51
C ASP A 222 -41.29 25.89 20.31
N SER A 223 -41.27 24.66 19.85
CA SER A 223 -42.44 23.81 19.93
C SER A 223 -42.01 22.41 20.33
N GLY A 224 -42.17 22.15 21.63
CA GLY A 224 -42.27 20.80 22.19
C GLY A 224 -40.99 19.99 22.25
N ILE A 225 -40.53 19.79 23.48
CA ILE A 225 -39.47 18.82 23.86
C ILE A 225 -39.80 17.50 23.13
N ASN A 226 -39.11 17.26 22.01
CA ASN A 226 -39.18 15.96 21.35
C ASN A 226 -38.62 14.92 22.31
N GLU A 227 -39.47 14.10 22.91
CA GLU A 227 -39.02 12.95 23.71
C GLU A 227 -38.30 11.96 22.83
N LEU A 228 -37.07 11.55 23.28
CA LEU A 228 -36.33 10.49 22.61
C LEU A 228 -37.17 9.21 22.56
N PRO A 229 -37.20 8.48 21.45
CA PRO A 229 -37.81 7.17 21.37
C PRO A 229 -37.27 6.23 22.44
N ASP A 230 -38.13 5.38 23.02
CA ASP A 230 -37.79 4.54 24.19
C ASP A 230 -36.56 3.65 23.97
N HIS A 231 -36.34 3.16 22.75
CA HIS A 231 -35.18 2.31 22.41
C HIS A 231 -33.85 3.07 22.44
N LEU A 232 -33.86 4.41 22.44
CA LEU A 232 -32.66 5.25 22.50
C LEU A 232 -32.40 5.86 23.89
N LYS A 233 -33.40 5.87 24.79
CA LYS A 233 -33.28 6.51 26.11
C LYS A 233 -32.11 5.96 26.91
N ASN A 234 -32.03 4.64 27.06
CA ASN A 234 -30.95 3.98 27.82
C ASN A 234 -29.58 4.25 27.20
N MET A 235 -29.45 4.26 25.87
CA MET A 235 -28.20 4.57 25.18
C MET A 235 -27.80 6.03 25.42
N TYR A 236 -28.75 6.97 25.32
CA TYR A 236 -28.50 8.36 25.61
C TYR A 236 -28.01 8.55 27.04
N GLU A 237 -28.74 8.03 28.03
CA GLU A 237 -28.43 8.16 29.46
C GLU A 237 -27.04 7.61 29.81
N SER A 238 -26.64 6.49 29.21
CA SER A 238 -25.33 5.88 29.47
C SER A 238 -24.14 6.65 28.88
N ASN A 239 -24.38 7.60 27.96
CA ASN A 239 -23.31 8.32 27.26
C ASN A 239 -23.22 9.80 27.62
N ILE A 240 -24.10 10.33 28.42
CA ILE A 240 -24.15 11.78 28.72
C ILE A 240 -23.45 12.19 30.02
N SER A 241 -22.86 11.27 30.76
CA SER A 241 -22.32 11.53 32.11
C SER A 241 -21.26 12.64 32.12
N GLU A 242 -20.42 12.70 31.08
CA GLU A 242 -19.30 13.66 30.97
C GLU A 242 -19.61 14.89 30.12
N LEU A 243 -20.82 14.99 29.56
CA LEU A 243 -21.21 16.09 28.66
C LEU A 243 -21.81 17.27 29.42
N SER A 244 -21.52 18.48 28.97
CA SER A 244 -22.16 19.72 29.42
C SER A 244 -23.64 19.76 28.98
N THR A 245 -24.43 20.67 29.58
CA THR A 245 -25.86 20.79 29.27
C THR A 245 -26.12 21.07 27.78
N ASN A 246 -25.32 21.94 27.17
CA ASN A 246 -25.44 22.28 25.76
C ASN A 246 -25.08 21.07 24.85
N GLU A 247 -24.01 20.35 25.18
CA GLU A 247 -23.59 19.13 24.45
C GLU A 247 -24.64 18.03 24.54
N LYS A 248 -25.25 17.84 25.71
CA LYS A 248 -26.39 16.94 25.93
C LYS A 248 -27.55 17.28 25.00
N LEU A 249 -27.89 18.56 24.87
CA LEU A 249 -28.97 18.99 23.98
C LEU A 249 -28.62 18.72 22.50
N LYS A 250 -27.40 19.06 22.06
CA LYS A 250 -26.96 18.81 20.69
C LYS A 250 -26.98 17.32 20.36
N PHE A 251 -26.52 16.48 21.29
CA PHE A 251 -26.53 15.02 21.09
C PHE A 251 -27.97 14.47 21.09
N LYS A 252 -28.86 14.97 21.97
CA LYS A 252 -30.29 14.61 21.98
C LYS A 252 -30.94 14.93 20.63
N ASN A 253 -30.69 16.13 20.09
CA ASN A 253 -31.21 16.57 18.81
C ASN A 253 -30.72 15.68 17.65
N LEU A 254 -29.41 15.35 17.63
CA LEU A 254 -28.86 14.42 16.63
C LEU A 254 -29.54 13.06 16.69
N LEU A 255 -29.74 12.47 17.86
CA LEU A 255 -30.41 11.18 18.00
C LEU A 255 -31.88 11.24 17.62
N SER A 256 -32.55 12.36 17.91
CA SER A 256 -33.96 12.57 17.53
C SER A 256 -34.16 12.73 16.02
N GLU A 257 -33.14 13.23 15.32
CA GLU A 257 -33.11 13.33 13.85
C GLU A 257 -32.92 11.98 13.16
N PHE A 258 -32.22 11.02 13.79
CA PHE A 258 -31.82 9.74 13.21
C PHE A 258 -32.29 8.50 13.99
N PRO A 259 -33.53 8.41 14.45
CA PRO A 259 -34.00 7.26 15.24
C PRO A 259 -34.10 5.96 14.45
N ASP A 260 -34.23 6.06 13.15
CA ASP A 260 -34.47 4.99 12.18
C ASP A 260 -33.23 4.15 11.91
N ILE A 261 -32.02 4.72 12.11
CA ILE A 261 -30.74 3.99 11.95
C ILE A 261 -30.40 3.14 13.16
N PHE A 262 -31.18 3.20 14.23
CA PHE A 262 -30.96 2.39 15.42
C PHE A 262 -32.01 1.28 15.53
N ALA A 263 -31.53 0.05 15.68
CA ALA A 263 -32.41 -1.10 15.77
C ALA A 263 -33.24 -1.09 17.07
N LYS A 264 -34.55 -1.30 16.96
CA LYS A 264 -35.48 -1.41 18.09
C LYS A 264 -35.33 -2.74 18.86
N ASN A 265 -34.87 -3.79 18.17
CA ASN A 265 -34.59 -5.10 18.73
C ASN A 265 -33.53 -5.81 17.88
N ASP A 266 -33.02 -6.97 18.33
CA ASP A 266 -31.93 -7.72 17.68
C ASP A 266 -32.29 -8.26 16.27
N PHE A 267 -33.53 -8.20 15.87
CA PHE A 267 -34.05 -8.63 14.57
C PHE A 267 -34.55 -7.46 13.70
N ASP A 268 -34.45 -6.23 14.18
CA ASP A 268 -34.73 -5.03 13.39
C ASP A 268 -33.50 -4.71 12.54
N LEU A 269 -33.38 -5.41 11.41
CA LEU A 269 -32.22 -5.37 10.54
C LEU A 269 -32.46 -4.41 9.38
N GLY A 270 -31.41 -3.70 9.02
CA GLY A 270 -31.36 -3.01 7.73
C GLY A 270 -31.19 -3.99 6.55
N CYS A 271 -31.13 -3.40 5.37
CA CYS A 271 -30.76 -4.13 4.16
C CYS A 271 -29.91 -3.22 3.29
N LEU A 272 -28.64 -3.50 3.21
CA LEU A 272 -27.73 -2.73 2.39
C LEU A 272 -28.15 -2.77 0.93
N SER A 273 -28.27 -1.59 0.32
CA SER A 273 -28.55 -1.46 -1.11
C SER A 273 -27.25 -1.37 -1.93
N GLY A 274 -27.24 -1.97 -3.11
CA GLY A 274 -26.15 -1.85 -4.08
C GLY A 274 -24.95 -2.77 -3.88
N VAL A 275 -24.92 -3.61 -2.82
CA VAL A 275 -23.88 -4.63 -2.61
C VAL A 275 -24.53 -5.94 -2.22
N GLU A 276 -24.25 -6.99 -2.98
CA GLU A 276 -24.69 -8.34 -2.69
C GLU A 276 -23.48 -9.27 -2.52
N HIS A 277 -23.63 -10.27 -1.66
CA HIS A 277 -22.58 -11.28 -1.50
C HIS A 277 -22.78 -12.42 -2.48
N LYS A 278 -21.72 -12.76 -3.22
CA LYS A 278 -21.67 -13.87 -4.17
C LYS A 278 -20.75 -14.98 -3.69
N ILE A 279 -21.23 -16.24 -3.75
CA ILE A 279 -20.45 -17.43 -3.43
C ILE A 279 -20.02 -18.11 -4.73
N GLN A 280 -18.76 -17.94 -5.10
CA GLN A 280 -18.17 -18.63 -6.23
C GLN A 280 -17.48 -19.91 -5.75
N THR A 281 -17.77 -21.04 -6.37
CA THR A 281 -17.16 -22.32 -6.06
C THR A 281 -16.33 -22.81 -7.26
N TYR A 282 -15.30 -23.61 -6.98
CA TYR A 282 -14.45 -24.18 -8.06
C TYR A 282 -15.22 -25.19 -8.93
N ASP A 283 -16.25 -25.81 -8.35
CA ASP A 283 -17.17 -26.72 -9.02
C ASP A 283 -18.58 -26.53 -8.45
N GLU A 284 -19.59 -26.97 -9.18
CA GLU A 284 -20.99 -26.91 -8.79
C GLU A 284 -21.50 -28.22 -8.18
N ILE A 285 -20.59 -29.13 -7.79
CA ILE A 285 -20.97 -30.41 -7.18
C ILE A 285 -21.45 -30.13 -5.74
N PRO A 286 -22.71 -30.46 -5.41
CA PRO A 286 -23.29 -30.16 -4.10
C PRO A 286 -22.56 -30.89 -2.96
N ILE A 287 -22.46 -30.20 -1.84
CA ILE A 287 -21.95 -30.77 -0.61
C ILE A 287 -23.14 -31.09 0.28
N THR A 288 -23.22 -32.34 0.74
CA THR A 288 -24.28 -32.82 1.65
C THR A 288 -23.67 -33.26 2.96
N GLU A 289 -23.85 -32.47 4.03
CA GLU A 289 -23.45 -32.84 5.38
C GLU A 289 -24.60 -33.58 6.09
N LYS A 290 -24.21 -34.54 6.91
CA LYS A 290 -25.19 -35.31 7.70
C LYS A 290 -25.83 -34.41 8.75
N PHE A 291 -27.15 -34.49 8.87
CA PHE A 291 -27.94 -33.84 9.90
C PHE A 291 -27.43 -34.21 11.32
N ARG A 292 -27.27 -33.21 12.18
CA ARG A 292 -26.87 -33.35 13.58
C ARG A 292 -28.08 -33.14 14.47
N ARG A 293 -28.35 -34.11 15.36
CA ARG A 293 -29.47 -34.00 16.31
C ARG A 293 -29.22 -32.88 17.32
N THR A 294 -30.17 -31.95 17.42
CA THR A 294 -30.15 -30.92 18.45
C THR A 294 -30.54 -31.55 19.79
N PRO A 295 -29.78 -31.31 20.89
CA PRO A 295 -30.12 -31.76 22.20
C PRO A 295 -31.53 -31.31 22.64
N LEU A 296 -32.30 -32.20 23.25
CA LEU A 296 -33.71 -31.95 23.61
C LEU A 296 -33.93 -30.62 24.33
N ARG A 297 -33.00 -30.24 25.18
CA ARG A 297 -33.06 -29.00 25.98
C ARG A 297 -33.06 -27.74 25.09
N PHE A 298 -32.49 -27.78 23.91
CA PHE A 298 -32.32 -26.61 23.03
C PHE A 298 -33.28 -26.56 21.85
N GLN A 299 -34.13 -27.57 21.66
CA GLN A 299 -35.02 -27.70 20.52
C GLN A 299 -36.03 -26.55 20.40
N ASN A 300 -36.63 -26.15 21.52
CA ASN A 300 -37.58 -25.05 21.53
C ASN A 300 -36.90 -23.72 21.22
N GLN A 301 -35.69 -23.52 21.76
CA GLN A 301 -34.90 -22.30 21.49
C GLN A 301 -34.45 -22.25 20.02
N GLU A 302 -34.09 -23.39 19.45
CA GLU A 302 -33.76 -23.47 18.02
C GLU A 302 -34.98 -23.13 17.16
N LYS A 303 -36.15 -23.70 17.49
CA LYS A 303 -37.39 -23.41 16.77
C LYS A 303 -37.74 -21.93 16.81
N ASP A 304 -37.78 -21.36 18.01
CA ASP A 304 -38.08 -19.94 18.20
C ASP A 304 -37.10 -19.03 17.44
N TYR A 305 -35.83 -19.44 17.36
CA TYR A 305 -34.81 -18.69 16.62
C TYR A 305 -35.05 -18.78 15.10
N LEU A 306 -35.31 -19.99 14.57
CA LEU A 306 -35.61 -20.18 13.15
C LEU A 306 -36.90 -19.46 12.75
N ASP A 307 -37.95 -19.52 13.56
CA ASP A 307 -39.22 -18.84 13.32
C ASP A 307 -39.03 -17.31 13.25
N LYS A 308 -38.15 -16.76 14.09
CA LYS A 308 -37.78 -15.33 14.06
C LYS A 308 -37.03 -14.97 12.78
N LEU A 309 -36.05 -15.76 12.36
CA LEU A 309 -35.30 -15.51 11.13
C LEU A 309 -36.19 -15.62 9.88
N LEU A 310 -37.10 -16.59 9.84
CA LEU A 310 -38.09 -16.74 8.78
C LEU A 310 -39.04 -15.53 8.70
N LYS A 311 -39.56 -15.10 9.85
CA LYS A 311 -40.44 -13.94 9.94
C LYS A 311 -39.78 -12.65 9.45
N GLN A 312 -38.47 -12.53 9.61
CA GLN A 312 -37.69 -11.38 9.16
C GLN A 312 -37.16 -11.53 7.72
N GLY A 313 -37.41 -12.65 7.08
CA GLY A 313 -36.95 -12.92 5.73
C GLY A 313 -35.42 -13.03 5.63
N VAL A 314 -34.73 -13.38 6.72
CA VAL A 314 -33.26 -13.61 6.74
C VAL A 314 -32.91 -14.99 6.23
N ILE A 315 -33.80 -15.93 6.41
CA ILE A 315 -33.78 -17.29 5.83
C ILE A 315 -35.10 -17.56 5.12
N GLU A 316 -35.07 -18.50 4.20
CA GLU A 316 -36.24 -19.00 3.47
C GLU A 316 -36.19 -20.52 3.40
N PRO A 317 -37.33 -21.22 3.18
CA PRO A 317 -37.34 -22.66 2.96
C PRO A 317 -36.50 -23.02 1.73
N SER A 318 -35.79 -24.14 1.79
CA SER A 318 -34.88 -24.58 0.73
C SER A 318 -35.22 -25.98 0.22
N VAL A 319 -35.07 -26.15 -1.10
CA VAL A 319 -35.09 -27.45 -1.78
C VAL A 319 -33.73 -27.77 -2.42
N SER A 320 -32.69 -27.10 -1.96
CA SER A 320 -31.34 -27.21 -2.50
C SER A 320 -30.72 -28.58 -2.28
N GLU A 321 -29.93 -29.03 -3.23
CA GLU A 321 -29.08 -30.23 -3.09
C GLU A 321 -27.88 -30.02 -2.16
N TRP A 322 -27.54 -28.77 -1.88
CA TRP A 322 -26.51 -28.39 -0.91
C TRP A 322 -27.06 -28.49 0.51
N SER A 323 -26.25 -28.97 1.44
CA SER A 323 -26.66 -29.05 2.84
C SER A 323 -25.48 -28.93 3.79
N ALA A 324 -25.59 -28.00 4.73
CA ALA A 324 -24.69 -27.84 5.85
C ALA A 324 -25.37 -28.22 7.17
N ALA A 325 -24.59 -28.45 8.20
CA ALA A 325 -25.11 -28.82 9.53
C ALA A 325 -25.08 -27.65 10.50
N PRO A 326 -26.16 -27.39 11.29
CA PRO A 326 -26.14 -26.39 12.34
C PRO A 326 -25.28 -26.83 13.52
N VAL A 327 -24.63 -25.86 14.17
CA VAL A 327 -23.82 -26.01 15.37
C VAL A 327 -24.26 -24.97 16.40
N LEU A 328 -24.71 -25.45 17.55
CA LEU A 328 -25.13 -24.60 18.66
C LEU A 328 -23.94 -24.31 19.56
N VAL A 329 -23.60 -23.07 19.73
CA VAL A 329 -22.51 -22.60 20.61
C VAL A 329 -23.10 -21.73 21.71
N ARG A 330 -22.72 -21.98 22.97
CA ARG A 330 -23.16 -21.17 24.12
C ARG A 330 -22.30 -19.92 24.22
N LYS A 331 -22.92 -18.75 24.21
CA LYS A 331 -22.26 -17.48 24.53
C LYS A 331 -21.89 -17.41 26.01
N LYS A 332 -20.95 -16.55 26.40
CA LYS A 332 -20.61 -16.26 27.80
C LYS A 332 -21.85 -15.78 28.62
N SER A 333 -22.78 -15.08 27.95
CA SER A 333 -24.05 -14.64 28.50
C SER A 333 -25.06 -15.76 28.79
N GLY A 334 -24.77 -17.02 28.43
CA GLY A 334 -25.68 -18.16 28.54
C GLY A 334 -26.61 -18.31 27.32
N GLU A 335 -26.74 -17.34 26.46
CA GLU A 335 -27.53 -17.40 25.24
C GLU A 335 -26.90 -18.35 24.21
N LEU A 336 -27.74 -18.93 23.36
CA LEU A 336 -27.29 -19.76 22.24
C LEU A 336 -26.89 -18.88 21.04
N ARG A 337 -25.71 -19.19 20.50
CA ARG A 337 -25.28 -18.71 19.17
C ARG A 337 -25.54 -19.82 18.18
N TYR A 338 -26.40 -19.57 17.22
CA TYR A 338 -26.70 -20.46 16.10
C TYR A 338 -25.70 -20.27 14.99
N CYS A 339 -24.87 -21.26 14.75
CA CYS A 339 -23.85 -21.25 13.70
C CYS A 339 -24.14 -22.38 12.72
N ILE A 340 -23.71 -22.19 11.47
CA ILE A 340 -23.74 -23.26 10.47
C ILE A 340 -22.30 -23.66 10.16
N ASP A 341 -22.07 -24.95 10.00
CA ASP A 341 -20.76 -25.49 9.67
C ASP A 341 -20.51 -25.40 8.16
N TYR A 342 -19.89 -24.32 7.73
CA TYR A 342 -19.54 -24.10 6.32
C TYR A 342 -18.12 -24.52 5.97
N ARG A 343 -17.41 -25.29 6.81
CA ARG A 343 -16.02 -25.67 6.51
C ARG A 343 -15.87 -26.41 5.18
N ALA A 344 -16.79 -27.29 4.86
CA ALA A 344 -16.80 -28.01 3.58
C ALA A 344 -17.09 -27.08 2.39
N LEU A 345 -18.07 -26.19 2.50
CA LEU A 345 -18.35 -25.16 1.49
C LEU A 345 -17.16 -24.21 1.32
N ASN A 346 -16.56 -23.77 2.42
CA ASN A 346 -15.40 -22.88 2.41
C ASN A 346 -14.16 -23.49 1.71
N ALA A 347 -14.01 -24.82 1.79
CA ALA A 347 -12.94 -25.52 1.08
C ALA A 347 -13.12 -25.51 -0.44
N LYS A 348 -14.36 -25.45 -0.93
CA LYS A 348 -14.69 -25.33 -2.36
C LYS A 348 -14.85 -23.88 -2.84
N THR A 349 -14.98 -22.94 -1.93
CA THR A 349 -15.21 -21.53 -2.28
C THR A 349 -13.92 -20.87 -2.76
N VAL A 350 -14.00 -20.16 -3.88
CA VAL A 350 -12.92 -19.29 -4.37
C VAL A 350 -12.68 -18.17 -3.36
N LYS A 351 -11.45 -18.06 -2.90
CA LYS A 351 -11.11 -17.07 -1.87
C LYS A 351 -11.12 -15.66 -2.45
N ASP A 352 -11.73 -14.74 -1.73
CA ASP A 352 -11.67 -13.32 -2.05
C ASP A 352 -10.35 -12.73 -1.49
N ASN A 353 -9.58 -12.07 -2.35
CA ASN A 353 -8.29 -11.47 -2.01
C ASN A 353 -8.42 -10.02 -1.52
N TYR A 354 -9.62 -9.57 -1.14
CA TYR A 354 -9.79 -8.21 -0.63
C TYR A 354 -8.98 -8.01 0.66
N SER A 355 -8.10 -7.01 0.62
CA SER A 355 -7.18 -6.73 1.72
C SER A 355 -7.92 -6.05 2.87
N LEU A 356 -7.88 -6.66 4.06
CA LEU A 356 -8.30 -5.98 5.29
C LEU A 356 -7.25 -4.92 5.66
N PRO A 357 -7.65 -3.79 6.26
CA PRO A 357 -6.72 -2.83 6.83
C PRO A 357 -5.79 -3.51 7.86
N LEU A 358 -4.55 -3.04 7.96
CA LEU A 358 -3.69 -3.49 9.04
C LEU A 358 -4.16 -2.89 10.37
N ILE A 359 -4.13 -3.69 11.42
CA ILE A 359 -4.55 -3.24 12.76
C ILE A 359 -3.66 -2.08 13.22
N ASP A 360 -2.36 -2.16 12.96
CA ASP A 360 -1.42 -1.11 13.33
C ASP A 360 -1.71 0.20 12.57
N ASP A 361 -2.03 0.16 11.27
CA ASP A 361 -2.44 1.36 10.50
C ASP A 361 -3.71 2.00 11.08
N CYS A 362 -4.69 1.17 11.50
CA CYS A 362 -5.90 1.66 12.15
C CYS A 362 -5.61 2.38 13.48
N LEU A 363 -4.67 1.85 14.26
CA LEU A 363 -4.28 2.43 15.55
C LEU A 363 -3.43 3.69 15.38
N ASP A 364 -2.55 3.73 14.38
CA ASP A 364 -1.70 4.88 14.09
C ASP A 364 -2.49 6.11 13.62
N SER A 365 -3.59 5.89 12.90
CA SER A 365 -4.46 6.98 12.42
C SER A 365 -5.25 7.69 13.53
N LEU A 366 -5.15 7.24 14.79
CA LEU A 366 -5.82 7.87 15.94
C LEU A 366 -5.06 9.06 16.52
N TYR A 367 -3.88 9.39 15.99
CA TYR A 367 -3.10 10.53 16.46
C TYR A 367 -3.90 11.84 16.43
N GLY A 368 -3.77 12.63 17.50
CA GLY A 368 -4.44 13.93 17.63
C GLY A 368 -5.93 13.87 17.97
N LYS A 369 -6.54 12.68 17.99
CA LYS A 369 -7.94 12.51 18.36
C LYS A 369 -8.10 12.34 19.87
N ARG A 370 -9.19 12.88 20.43
CA ARG A 370 -9.44 12.90 21.86
C ARG A 370 -10.78 12.33 22.28
N LEU A 371 -11.73 12.31 21.36
CA LEU A 371 -13.07 11.75 21.59
C LEU A 371 -13.33 10.64 20.57
N PHE A 372 -13.86 9.56 21.06
CA PHE A 372 -14.11 8.35 20.31
C PHE A 372 -15.57 7.93 20.45
N CYS A 373 -16.18 7.53 19.34
CA CYS A 373 -17.49 6.89 19.36
C CYS A 373 -17.38 5.52 18.70
N VAL A 374 -17.70 4.47 19.42
CA VAL A 374 -17.72 3.10 18.90
C VAL A 374 -19.17 2.76 18.51
N LEU A 375 -19.36 2.38 17.26
CA LEU A 375 -20.65 2.05 16.69
C LEU A 375 -20.66 0.57 16.29
N ASP A 376 -21.53 -0.22 16.90
CA ASP A 376 -21.71 -1.65 16.61
C ASP A 376 -22.95 -1.84 15.74
N LEU A 377 -22.83 -2.56 14.64
CA LEU A 377 -23.97 -2.84 13.76
C LEU A 377 -24.85 -3.94 14.34
N CYS A 378 -26.15 -3.80 14.16
CA CYS A 378 -27.11 -4.82 14.57
C CYS A 378 -26.98 -6.05 13.65
N SER A 379 -26.25 -7.08 14.10
CA SER A 379 -25.99 -8.29 13.30
C SER A 379 -25.52 -7.95 11.89
N GLY A 380 -24.41 -7.18 11.78
CA GLY A 380 -23.95 -6.53 10.55
C GLY A 380 -23.94 -7.40 9.31
N TYR A 381 -23.49 -8.65 9.41
CA TYR A 381 -23.49 -9.59 8.29
C TYR A 381 -24.90 -9.82 7.72
N TYR A 382 -25.93 -9.93 8.57
CA TYR A 382 -27.32 -10.14 8.12
C TYR A 382 -27.95 -8.90 7.45
N GLN A 383 -27.27 -7.77 7.46
CA GLN A 383 -27.73 -6.58 6.73
C GLN A 383 -27.26 -6.55 5.28
N ILE A 384 -26.36 -7.45 4.87
CA ILE A 384 -25.91 -7.57 3.47
C ILE A 384 -26.76 -8.66 2.79
N PRO A 385 -27.41 -8.37 1.64
CA PRO A 385 -28.12 -9.38 0.88
C PRO A 385 -27.19 -10.40 0.25
N LEU A 386 -27.68 -11.62 0.06
CA LEU A 386 -27.03 -12.69 -0.65
C LEU A 386 -27.60 -12.78 -2.07
N GLU A 387 -26.72 -12.81 -3.07
CA GLU A 387 -27.11 -13.01 -4.47
C GLU A 387 -27.99 -14.25 -4.62
N GLU A 388 -29.08 -14.16 -5.36
CA GLU A 388 -30.07 -15.22 -5.48
C GLU A 388 -29.44 -16.54 -5.93
N SER A 389 -28.54 -16.50 -6.91
CA SER A 389 -27.81 -17.68 -7.42
C SER A 389 -26.95 -18.37 -6.35
N SER A 390 -26.56 -17.67 -5.30
CA SER A 390 -25.68 -18.14 -4.23
C SER A 390 -26.46 -18.69 -3.01
N ARG A 391 -27.77 -18.41 -2.90
CA ARG A 391 -28.57 -18.79 -1.74
C ARG A 391 -28.63 -20.31 -1.54
N SER A 392 -28.83 -21.06 -2.63
CA SER A 392 -28.89 -22.51 -2.61
C SER A 392 -27.65 -23.16 -1.98
N LYS A 393 -26.45 -22.59 -2.19
CA LYS A 393 -25.19 -23.07 -1.63
C LYS A 393 -25.12 -22.94 -0.09
N THR A 394 -25.91 -22.05 0.47
CA THR A 394 -25.97 -21.82 1.92
C THR A 394 -26.99 -22.67 2.66
N SER A 395 -27.65 -23.58 1.99
CA SER A 395 -28.70 -24.42 2.56
C SER A 395 -28.18 -25.24 3.76
N PHE A 396 -29.03 -25.38 4.75
CA PHE A 396 -28.75 -26.16 5.94
C PHE A 396 -29.99 -26.93 6.41
N ASN A 397 -29.76 -28.13 6.97
CA ASN A 397 -30.83 -29.03 7.38
C ASN A 397 -31.00 -29.03 8.90
N THR A 398 -32.24 -28.85 9.31
CA THR A 398 -32.65 -28.93 10.73
C THR A 398 -33.76 -29.96 10.88
N ARG A 399 -34.13 -30.29 12.14
CA ARG A 399 -35.32 -31.14 12.39
C ARG A 399 -36.64 -30.47 11.98
N PHE A 400 -36.65 -29.13 11.76
CA PHE A 400 -37.82 -28.35 11.43
C PHE A 400 -37.93 -28.08 9.93
N GLY A 401 -37.02 -28.60 9.12
CA GLY A 401 -36.96 -28.44 7.68
C GLY A 401 -35.59 -27.99 7.19
N SER A 402 -35.52 -27.81 5.88
CA SER A 402 -34.35 -27.28 5.17
C SER A 402 -34.57 -25.79 4.91
N PHE A 403 -33.54 -25.00 5.15
CA PHE A 403 -33.55 -23.53 5.00
C PHE A 403 -32.30 -23.08 4.29
N GLN A 404 -32.39 -21.93 3.63
CA GLN A 404 -31.24 -21.23 3.05
C GLN A 404 -31.26 -19.75 3.43
N TRP A 405 -30.10 -19.12 3.38
CA TRP A 405 -29.97 -17.71 3.73
C TRP A 405 -30.30 -16.80 2.54
N THR A 406 -31.03 -15.75 2.80
CA THR A 406 -31.24 -14.61 1.90
C THR A 406 -30.24 -13.49 2.15
N ARG A 407 -29.54 -13.56 3.29
CA ARG A 407 -28.58 -12.60 3.81
C ARG A 407 -27.23 -13.27 4.02
N LEU A 408 -26.18 -12.47 4.08
CA LEU A 408 -24.81 -12.94 4.31
C LEU A 408 -24.71 -13.71 5.62
N ALA A 409 -24.46 -15.01 5.55
CA ALA A 409 -24.37 -15.87 6.72
C ALA A 409 -23.00 -15.76 7.40
N MET A 410 -23.01 -15.87 8.74
CA MET A 410 -21.78 -16.02 9.51
C MET A 410 -21.12 -17.38 9.22
N GLY A 411 -19.79 -17.40 9.11
CA GLY A 411 -19.00 -18.62 8.89
C GLY A 411 -18.57 -18.86 7.45
N LEU A 412 -19.03 -18.09 6.47
CA LEU A 412 -18.53 -18.09 5.10
C LEU A 412 -17.12 -17.44 5.06
N CYS A 413 -16.18 -18.04 4.36
CA CYS A 413 -14.78 -17.57 4.32
C CYS A 413 -14.60 -16.23 3.62
N THR A 414 -15.49 -15.88 2.69
CA THR A 414 -15.49 -14.62 1.92
C THR A 414 -16.34 -13.52 2.56
N ALA A 415 -17.11 -13.83 3.61
CA ALA A 415 -17.97 -12.87 4.29
C ALA A 415 -17.22 -11.64 4.85
N PRO A 416 -16.06 -11.80 5.53
CA PRO A 416 -15.32 -10.65 6.05
C PRO A 416 -14.87 -9.69 4.94
N ALA A 417 -14.40 -10.21 3.81
CA ALA A 417 -13.96 -9.42 2.67
C ALA A 417 -15.11 -8.58 2.06
N THR A 418 -16.26 -9.22 1.85
CA THR A 418 -17.45 -8.52 1.34
C THR A 418 -17.94 -7.47 2.32
N PHE A 419 -17.97 -7.77 3.61
CA PHE A 419 -18.41 -6.83 4.63
C PHE A 419 -17.49 -5.61 4.71
N GLN A 420 -16.18 -5.81 4.73
CA GLN A 420 -15.21 -4.72 4.74
C GLN A 420 -15.34 -3.83 3.51
N ARG A 421 -15.49 -4.43 2.32
CA ARG A 421 -15.71 -3.71 1.05
C ARG A 421 -17.00 -2.88 1.10
N ALA A 422 -18.08 -3.47 1.59
CA ALA A 422 -19.36 -2.80 1.75
C ALA A 422 -19.24 -1.59 2.68
N MET A 423 -18.61 -1.74 3.83
CA MET A 423 -18.43 -0.65 4.78
C MET A 423 -17.53 0.47 4.25
N GLN A 424 -16.48 0.12 3.50
CA GLN A 424 -15.64 1.13 2.85
C GLN A 424 -16.38 1.88 1.75
N LEU A 425 -17.30 1.23 1.04
CA LEU A 425 -18.17 1.88 0.06
C LEU A 425 -19.13 2.86 0.75
N VAL A 426 -19.82 2.42 1.79
CA VAL A 426 -20.78 3.25 2.56
C VAL A 426 -20.11 4.48 3.15
N LEU A 427 -18.91 4.33 3.70
CA LEU A 427 -18.17 5.39 4.39
C LEU A 427 -17.11 6.06 3.51
N ARG A 428 -17.17 5.88 2.21
CA ARG A 428 -16.22 6.48 1.26
C ARG A 428 -16.10 8.00 1.46
N GLY A 429 -14.85 8.47 1.56
CA GLY A 429 -14.52 9.88 1.81
C GLY A 429 -14.54 10.30 3.29
N LEU A 430 -14.93 9.41 4.23
CA LEU A 430 -14.85 9.64 5.67
C LEU A 430 -13.79 8.76 6.34
N THR A 431 -13.40 7.66 5.70
CA THR A 431 -12.43 6.69 6.22
C THR A 431 -11.04 7.31 6.36
N TRP A 432 -10.33 6.90 7.43
CA TRP A 432 -8.99 7.33 7.85
C TRP A 432 -8.89 8.74 8.47
N GLU A 433 -9.82 9.63 8.21
CA GLU A 433 -9.82 10.99 8.78
C GLU A 433 -10.80 11.15 9.95
N GLN A 434 -12.04 10.70 9.72
CA GLN A 434 -13.14 10.84 10.68
C GLN A 434 -13.67 9.49 11.18
N VAL A 435 -13.45 8.42 10.42
CA VAL A 435 -13.97 7.08 10.73
C VAL A 435 -12.94 6.03 10.38
N ILE A 436 -12.78 5.05 11.26
CA ILE A 436 -12.03 3.84 10.96
C ILE A 436 -13.00 2.67 11.01
N VAL A 437 -12.85 1.76 10.07
CA VAL A 437 -13.66 0.56 9.96
C VAL A 437 -12.75 -0.66 9.86
N TYR A 438 -12.98 -1.59 10.76
CA TYR A 438 -12.36 -2.89 10.73
C TYR A 438 -13.41 -3.97 10.97
N LEU A 439 -13.88 -4.57 9.88
CA LEU A 439 -15.04 -5.49 9.91
C LEU A 439 -16.26 -4.85 10.60
N ASP A 440 -16.78 -5.48 11.65
CA ASP A 440 -17.96 -5.04 12.39
C ASP A 440 -17.70 -3.81 13.30
N ASP A 441 -16.42 -3.51 13.59
CA ASP A 441 -16.03 -2.41 14.46
C ASP A 441 -15.90 -1.10 13.69
N VAL A 442 -16.78 -0.16 13.97
CA VAL A 442 -16.75 1.21 13.41
C VAL A 442 -16.44 2.19 14.52
N ILE A 443 -15.36 2.94 14.38
CA ILE A 443 -14.99 3.99 15.33
C ILE A 443 -15.00 5.34 14.65
N VAL A 444 -15.75 6.29 15.20
CA VAL A 444 -15.79 7.70 14.77
C VAL A 444 -14.87 8.50 15.67
N LEU A 445 -14.07 9.37 15.06
CA LEU A 445 -12.96 10.07 15.68
C LEU A 445 -13.23 11.57 15.69
N GLY A 446 -12.90 12.23 16.79
CA GLY A 446 -12.95 13.67 16.87
C GLY A 446 -11.87 14.27 17.75
N THR A 447 -11.51 15.51 17.47
CA THR A 447 -10.58 16.32 18.29
C THR A 447 -11.29 16.95 19.46
N ASP A 448 -12.53 17.37 19.25
CA ASP A 448 -13.43 17.94 20.25
C ASP A 448 -14.89 17.49 20.02
N PHE A 449 -15.81 17.97 20.85
CA PHE A 449 -17.22 17.61 20.78
C PHE A 449 -17.88 18.02 19.46
N ASN A 450 -17.58 19.22 18.95
CA ASN A 450 -18.23 19.73 17.73
C ASN A 450 -17.75 18.98 16.50
N ASP A 451 -16.42 18.72 16.39
CA ASP A 451 -15.84 17.87 15.32
C ASP A 451 -16.46 16.46 15.36
N THR A 452 -16.59 15.89 16.57
CA THR A 452 -17.15 14.54 16.71
C THR A 452 -18.64 14.48 16.32
N ILE A 453 -19.45 15.48 16.70
CA ILE A 453 -20.89 15.46 16.38
C ILE A 453 -21.15 15.67 14.88
N GLU A 454 -20.32 16.47 14.21
CA GLU A 454 -20.37 16.61 12.76
C GLU A 454 -19.97 15.34 12.03
N ALA A 455 -18.90 14.68 12.49
CA ALA A 455 -18.46 13.39 11.97
C ALA A 455 -19.57 12.33 12.14
N LEU A 456 -20.20 12.27 13.32
CA LEU A 456 -21.35 11.39 13.58
C LEU A 456 -22.51 11.68 12.65
N ARG A 457 -22.88 12.95 12.43
CA ARG A 457 -23.94 13.35 11.52
C ARG A 457 -23.68 12.82 10.10
N LYS A 458 -22.47 13.00 9.59
CA LYS A 458 -22.09 12.49 8.27
C LYS A 458 -22.20 10.95 8.20
N VAL A 459 -21.73 10.26 9.23
CA VAL A 459 -21.84 8.79 9.33
C VAL A 459 -23.31 8.37 9.36
N PHE A 460 -24.16 9.02 10.17
CA PHE A 460 -25.58 8.70 10.27
C PHE A 460 -26.33 8.92 8.96
N ILE A 461 -26.03 9.99 8.23
CA ILE A 461 -26.58 10.22 6.88
C ILE A 461 -26.20 9.06 5.95
N ARG A 462 -24.93 8.62 5.94
CA ARG A 462 -24.47 7.51 5.10
C ARG A 462 -25.17 6.20 5.46
N PHE A 463 -25.32 5.91 6.76
CA PHE A 463 -25.99 4.69 7.22
C PHE A 463 -27.48 4.70 6.87
N ARG A 464 -28.15 5.86 7.00
CA ARG A 464 -29.55 6.03 6.59
C ARG A 464 -29.73 5.82 5.09
N SER A 465 -28.89 6.45 4.27
CA SER A 465 -28.98 6.36 2.81
C SER A 465 -28.76 4.94 2.28
N HIS A 466 -28.00 4.11 3.03
CA HIS A 466 -27.75 2.70 2.68
C HIS A 466 -28.59 1.71 3.49
N ASN A 467 -29.58 2.20 4.24
CA ASN A 467 -30.49 1.38 5.05
C ASN A 467 -29.76 0.40 5.99
N LEU A 468 -28.74 0.88 6.70
CA LEU A 468 -27.99 0.13 7.72
C LEU A 468 -28.40 0.55 9.12
N LYS A 469 -28.37 -0.37 10.08
CA LYS A 469 -28.78 -0.13 11.45
C LYS A 469 -27.73 -0.51 12.49
N PHE A 470 -27.59 0.38 13.48
CA PHE A 470 -26.76 0.16 14.66
C PHE A 470 -27.51 -0.56 15.77
N LYS A 471 -26.79 -1.22 16.65
CA LYS A 471 -27.28 -1.82 17.89
C LYS A 471 -27.12 -0.83 19.05
N PRO A 472 -28.19 -0.11 19.51
CA PRO A 472 -28.05 0.98 20.49
C PRO A 472 -27.30 0.59 21.75
N ARG A 473 -27.59 -0.59 22.30
CA ARG A 473 -27.02 -1.07 23.58
C ARG A 473 -25.51 -1.25 23.56
N LYS A 474 -24.89 -1.32 22.38
CA LYS A 474 -23.45 -1.53 22.21
C LYS A 474 -22.74 -0.28 21.72
N CYS A 475 -23.45 0.74 21.29
CA CYS A 475 -22.84 2.00 20.86
C CYS A 475 -22.37 2.81 22.05
N GLN A 476 -21.16 3.34 21.94
CA GLN A 476 -20.54 4.23 22.89
C GLN A 476 -20.24 5.56 22.22
N PHE A 477 -20.57 6.67 22.88
CA PHE A 477 -20.41 8.01 22.32
C PHE A 477 -19.57 8.89 23.22
N PHE A 478 -18.77 9.76 22.60
CA PHE A 478 -17.95 10.81 23.23
C PHE A 478 -17.08 10.30 24.38
N LYS A 479 -16.55 9.11 24.23
CA LYS A 479 -15.64 8.52 25.24
C LYS A 479 -14.22 9.01 24.98
N ARG A 480 -13.49 9.30 26.08
CA ARG A 480 -12.05 9.63 26.02
C ARG A 480 -11.17 8.39 25.88
N GLU A 481 -11.69 7.25 26.30
CA GLU A 481 -11.06 5.94 26.22
C GLU A 481 -12.07 4.92 25.73
N VAL A 482 -11.67 4.09 24.77
CA VAL A 482 -12.51 3.02 24.21
C VAL A 482 -11.70 1.75 23.98
N GLU A 483 -12.34 0.60 24.11
CA GLU A 483 -11.77 -0.64 23.63
C GLU A 483 -12.00 -0.75 22.12
N PHE A 484 -10.91 -0.76 21.35
CA PHE A 484 -10.93 -0.91 19.91
C PHE A 484 -9.88 -1.93 19.47
N LEU A 485 -10.27 -2.87 18.63
CA LEU A 485 -9.40 -3.97 18.17
C LEU A 485 -8.66 -4.66 19.30
N GLY A 486 -9.34 -4.81 20.45
CA GLY A 486 -8.80 -5.50 21.61
C GLY A 486 -7.70 -4.77 22.37
N LYS A 487 -7.53 -3.49 22.17
CA LYS A 487 -6.65 -2.58 22.91
C LYS A 487 -7.47 -1.44 23.50
N LEU A 488 -7.03 -0.89 24.60
CA LEU A 488 -7.61 0.34 25.15
C LEU A 488 -6.92 1.52 24.48
N VAL A 489 -7.71 2.33 23.80
CA VAL A 489 -7.25 3.48 23.03
C VAL A 489 -7.72 4.76 23.70
N SER A 490 -6.83 5.73 23.82
CA SER A 490 -7.09 7.09 24.35
C SER A 490 -6.36 8.13 23.53
N GLY A 491 -6.62 9.42 23.80
CA GLY A 491 -5.86 10.52 23.20
C GLY A 491 -4.37 10.52 23.59
N ASP A 492 -4.02 9.86 24.69
CA ASP A 492 -2.64 9.74 25.17
C ASP A 492 -1.89 8.56 24.57
N GLY A 493 -2.59 7.60 23.97
CA GLY A 493 -1.98 6.45 23.33
C GLY A 493 -2.78 5.15 23.52
N ILE A 494 -2.07 4.04 23.38
CA ILE A 494 -2.60 2.70 23.32
C ILE A 494 -2.08 1.87 24.50
N THR A 495 -2.98 1.15 25.17
CA THR A 495 -2.65 0.24 26.27
C THR A 495 -3.33 -1.11 26.10
N ILE A 496 -2.93 -2.08 26.92
CA ILE A 496 -3.62 -3.36 27.01
C ILE A 496 -4.88 -3.16 27.86
N SER A 497 -6.03 -3.67 27.40
CA SER A 497 -7.30 -3.56 28.12
C SER A 497 -7.19 -4.12 29.54
N PRO A 498 -7.74 -3.44 30.58
CA PRO A 498 -7.70 -3.90 31.96
C PRO A 498 -8.28 -5.29 32.15
N ASP A 499 -9.37 -5.63 31.48
CA ASP A 499 -9.99 -6.97 31.56
C ASP A 499 -9.02 -8.07 31.08
N LYS A 500 -8.21 -7.76 30.06
CA LYS A 500 -7.20 -8.68 29.56
C LYS A 500 -6.02 -8.81 30.51
N LEU A 501 -5.61 -7.70 31.14
CA LEU A 501 -4.58 -7.73 32.18
C LEU A 501 -5.03 -8.58 33.39
N GLU A 502 -6.29 -8.46 33.79
CA GLU A 502 -6.86 -9.33 34.84
C GLU A 502 -6.87 -10.82 34.44
N ALA A 503 -7.19 -11.10 33.16
CA ALA A 503 -7.11 -12.46 32.63
C ALA A 503 -5.68 -13.00 32.67
N VAL A 504 -4.68 -12.16 32.31
CA VAL A 504 -3.25 -12.52 32.38
C VAL A 504 -2.83 -12.81 33.82
N LYS A 505 -3.20 -11.96 34.79
CA LYS A 505 -2.88 -12.17 36.20
C LYS A 505 -3.37 -13.55 36.68
N LYS A 506 -4.61 -13.93 36.33
CA LYS A 506 -5.27 -15.18 36.74
C LYS A 506 -4.94 -16.36 35.83
N TRP A 507 -4.08 -16.19 34.81
CA TRP A 507 -3.77 -17.26 33.85
C TRP A 507 -3.08 -18.42 34.58
N PRO A 508 -3.62 -19.64 34.51
CA PRO A 508 -3.01 -20.79 35.15
C PRO A 508 -1.74 -21.23 34.45
N VAL A 509 -0.88 -21.93 35.16
CA VAL A 509 0.31 -22.54 34.57
C VAL A 509 -0.12 -23.55 33.51
N PRO A 510 0.40 -23.47 32.26
CA PRO A 510 0.02 -24.38 31.19
C PRO A 510 0.46 -25.82 31.51
N SER A 511 -0.44 -26.78 31.37
CA SER A 511 -0.19 -28.21 31.63
C SER A 511 0.19 -29.00 30.37
N ASP A 512 0.00 -28.41 29.21
CA ASP A 512 0.27 -29.04 27.90
C ASP A 512 0.72 -28.02 26.86
N PRO A 513 1.35 -28.47 25.75
CA PRO A 513 1.83 -27.57 24.67
C PRO A 513 0.74 -26.68 24.07
N LYS A 514 -0.50 -27.17 24.00
CA LYS A 514 -1.61 -26.40 23.40
C LYS A 514 -2.02 -25.23 24.28
N GLN A 515 -2.07 -25.42 25.60
CA GLN A 515 -2.34 -24.33 26.54
C GLN A 515 -1.19 -23.32 26.56
N LEU A 516 0.06 -23.80 26.46
CA LEU A 516 1.24 -22.93 26.37
C LEU A 516 1.21 -22.11 25.08
N LEU A 517 0.90 -22.69 23.93
CA LEU A 517 0.75 -21.96 22.66
C LEU A 517 -0.40 -20.95 22.71
N SER A 518 -1.50 -21.26 23.43
CA SER A 518 -2.60 -20.32 23.64
C SER A 518 -2.15 -19.09 24.43
N PHE A 519 -1.38 -19.30 25.51
CA PHE A 519 -0.78 -18.22 26.30
C PHE A 519 0.21 -17.40 25.47
N LEU A 520 1.12 -18.06 24.77
CA LEU A 520 2.11 -17.40 23.91
C LEU A 520 1.45 -16.63 22.75
N GLY A 521 0.38 -17.15 22.17
CA GLY A 521 -0.40 -16.47 21.14
C GLY A 521 -1.02 -15.18 21.67
N PHE A 522 -1.59 -15.22 22.87
CA PHE A 522 -2.12 -14.04 23.54
C PHE A 522 -1.01 -13.00 23.81
N MET A 523 0.12 -13.43 24.37
CA MET A 523 1.25 -12.54 24.64
C MET A 523 1.87 -11.97 23.37
N ASN A 524 1.94 -12.75 22.31
CA ASN A 524 2.47 -12.31 21.01
C ASN A 524 1.60 -11.21 20.36
N TYR A 525 0.28 -11.24 20.57
CA TYR A 525 -0.61 -10.16 20.12
C TYR A 525 -0.26 -8.81 20.78
N HIS A 526 0.23 -8.84 22.01
CA HIS A 526 0.62 -7.65 22.77
C HIS A 526 2.13 -7.40 22.78
N ARG A 527 2.91 -8.08 21.94
CA ARG A 527 4.39 -8.01 21.92
C ARG A 527 4.95 -6.61 21.77
N ASN A 528 4.23 -5.73 21.06
CA ASN A 528 4.64 -4.34 20.83
C ASN A 528 4.65 -3.52 22.13
N HIS A 529 3.97 -3.98 23.20
CA HIS A 529 3.98 -3.37 24.54
C HIS A 529 5.01 -4.00 25.48
N ILE A 530 5.66 -5.10 25.08
CA ILE A 530 6.52 -5.91 25.97
C ILE A 530 7.98 -5.77 25.54
N PRO A 531 8.81 -5.01 26.29
CA PRO A 531 10.24 -4.92 26.01
C PRO A 531 10.90 -6.29 26.05
N GLY A 532 11.71 -6.61 25.04
CA GLY A 532 12.46 -7.87 24.99
C GLY A 532 11.61 -9.15 24.97
N PHE A 533 10.36 -9.09 24.48
CA PHE A 533 9.43 -10.22 24.42
C PHE A 533 10.08 -11.52 23.92
N ALA A 534 10.81 -11.47 22.77
CA ALA A 534 11.43 -12.66 22.21
C ALA A 534 12.43 -13.32 23.15
N ARG A 535 13.08 -12.54 24.01
CA ARG A 535 14.07 -13.03 24.98
C ARG A 535 13.41 -13.88 26.05
N VAL A 536 12.31 -13.43 26.58
CA VAL A 536 11.62 -14.11 27.70
C VAL A 536 10.78 -15.27 27.17
N ALA A 537 10.24 -15.17 25.97
CA ALA A 537 9.38 -16.18 25.36
C ALA A 537 10.14 -17.35 24.71
N ALA A 538 11.46 -17.22 24.46
CA ALA A 538 12.22 -18.20 23.69
C ALA A 538 12.13 -19.62 24.26
N ASP A 539 12.43 -19.76 25.54
CA ASP A 539 12.44 -21.07 26.22
C ASP A 539 11.05 -21.71 26.27
N LEU A 540 10.00 -20.88 26.40
CA LEU A 540 8.61 -21.33 26.35
C LEU A 540 8.19 -21.79 24.95
N TYR A 541 8.68 -21.13 23.89
CA TYR A 541 8.46 -21.62 22.52
C TYR A 541 9.21 -22.91 22.23
N GLU A 542 10.44 -23.06 22.77
CA GLU A 542 11.21 -24.30 22.65
C GLU A 542 10.48 -25.46 23.34
N LEU A 543 9.96 -25.23 24.54
CA LEU A 543 9.15 -26.21 25.27
C LEU A 543 7.84 -26.56 24.51
N ALA A 544 7.16 -25.57 23.95
CA ALA A 544 5.90 -25.79 23.22
C ALA A 544 6.07 -26.66 21.95
N HIS A 545 7.28 -26.69 21.39
CA HIS A 545 7.63 -27.48 20.21
C HIS A 545 8.53 -28.70 20.52
N ALA A 546 8.84 -28.95 21.78
CA ALA A 546 9.61 -30.12 22.20
C ALA A 546 8.81 -31.41 22.06
N ASN A 547 9.49 -32.54 21.83
CA ASN A 547 8.86 -33.84 21.76
C ASN A 547 8.24 -34.29 23.10
N THR A 548 8.80 -33.84 24.22
CA THR A 548 8.29 -34.07 25.57
C THR A 548 8.03 -32.76 26.27
N TYR A 549 6.87 -32.65 26.92
CA TYR A 549 6.50 -31.46 27.66
C TYR A 549 6.96 -31.62 29.11
N ASP A 550 8.07 -30.97 29.47
CA ASP A 550 8.63 -31.00 30.83
C ASP A 550 8.78 -29.54 31.33
N TRP A 551 7.90 -29.17 32.25
CA TRP A 551 7.81 -27.84 32.83
C TRP A 551 8.81 -27.69 33.97
N SER A 552 9.86 -26.91 33.76
CA SER A 552 10.94 -26.64 34.74
C SER A 552 10.74 -25.28 35.45
N ASP A 553 11.52 -25.07 36.53
CA ASP A 553 11.57 -23.78 37.23
C ASP A 553 11.97 -22.61 36.32
N GLN A 554 12.78 -22.86 35.30
CA GLN A 554 13.16 -21.86 34.30
C GLN A 554 11.96 -21.45 33.45
N HIS A 555 11.12 -22.40 33.04
CA HIS A 555 9.88 -22.11 32.29
C HIS A 555 8.90 -21.35 33.18
N GLN A 556 8.80 -21.70 34.47
CA GLN A 556 7.98 -20.97 35.42
C GLN A 556 8.44 -19.53 35.59
N ALA A 557 9.75 -19.29 35.72
CA ALA A 557 10.33 -17.96 35.83
C ALA A 557 10.06 -17.11 34.57
N CYS A 558 10.19 -17.69 33.35
CA CYS A 558 9.90 -17.03 32.09
C CYS A 558 8.38 -16.69 31.99
N PHE A 559 7.52 -17.62 32.40
CA PHE A 559 6.07 -17.42 32.39
C PHE A 559 5.66 -16.25 33.30
N GLU A 560 6.12 -16.24 34.55
CA GLU A 560 5.79 -15.14 35.47
C GLU A 560 6.40 -13.82 35.04
N LYS A 561 7.59 -13.86 34.47
CA LYS A 561 8.23 -12.66 33.92
C LYS A 561 7.45 -12.05 32.75
N LEU A 562 6.92 -12.86 31.82
CA LEU A 562 6.05 -12.38 30.73
C LEU A 562 4.77 -11.76 31.29
N LYS A 563 4.14 -12.38 32.30
CA LYS A 563 2.96 -11.82 32.97
C LYS A 563 3.28 -10.46 33.59
N ALA A 564 4.39 -10.36 34.33
CA ALA A 564 4.81 -9.13 34.99
C ALA A 564 5.07 -8.01 33.96
N LEU A 565 5.77 -8.31 32.87
CA LEU A 565 6.04 -7.33 31.79
C LEU A 565 4.76 -6.85 31.10
N ALA A 566 3.79 -7.73 30.87
CA ALA A 566 2.51 -7.34 30.29
C ALA A 566 1.70 -6.45 31.25
N ILE A 567 1.72 -6.74 32.55
CA ILE A 567 1.01 -5.96 33.58
C ILE A 567 1.63 -4.57 33.78
N SER A 568 2.96 -4.48 33.68
CA SER A 568 3.70 -3.22 33.79
C SER A 568 3.87 -2.49 32.46
N ALA A 569 3.20 -2.92 31.39
CA ALA A 569 3.33 -2.33 30.08
C ALA A 569 2.99 -0.84 30.06
N GLN A 570 3.87 -0.04 29.47
CA GLN A 570 3.68 1.40 29.34
C GLN A 570 2.65 1.73 28.25
N VAL A 571 2.09 2.95 28.34
CA VAL A 571 1.26 3.51 27.28
C VAL A 571 2.14 3.77 26.06
N LEU A 572 1.82 3.17 24.94
CA LEU A 572 2.45 3.46 23.65
C LEU A 572 1.79 4.67 23.02
N ALA A 573 2.59 5.67 22.65
CA ALA A 573 2.07 6.87 22.03
C ALA A 573 1.66 6.63 20.58
N HIS A 574 0.66 7.37 20.10
CA HIS A 574 0.36 7.40 18.67
C HIS A 574 1.47 8.13 17.92
N PRO A 575 1.91 7.63 16.76
CA PRO A 575 2.95 8.29 15.97
C PRO A 575 2.47 9.63 15.40
N SER A 576 3.24 10.69 15.67
CA SER A 576 2.97 12.02 15.13
C SER A 576 3.52 12.20 13.71
N PRO A 577 2.83 12.92 12.83
CA PRO A 577 3.39 13.27 11.52
C PRO A 577 4.69 14.06 11.58
N ASP A 578 4.91 14.91 12.61
CA ASP A 578 6.03 15.86 12.66
C ASP A 578 7.08 15.54 13.72
N GLY A 579 6.90 14.48 14.50
CA GLY A 579 7.82 14.12 15.59
C GLY A 579 9.12 13.47 15.10
N LEU A 580 10.24 13.81 15.76
CA LEU A 580 11.53 13.15 15.51
C LEU A 580 11.51 11.73 16.08
N PHE A 581 11.73 10.73 15.22
CA PHE A 581 11.85 9.33 15.66
C PHE A 581 13.23 9.03 16.24
N VAL A 582 13.24 8.19 17.25
CA VAL A 582 14.44 7.68 17.91
C VAL A 582 14.34 6.16 17.96
N LEU A 583 15.29 5.49 17.33
CA LEU A 583 15.40 4.03 17.31
C LEU A 583 16.54 3.59 18.25
N ASP A 584 16.20 3.00 19.36
CA ASP A 584 17.15 2.36 20.26
C ASP A 584 17.32 0.90 19.86
N THR A 585 18.54 0.44 19.65
CA THR A 585 18.84 -0.95 19.31
C THR A 585 19.83 -1.56 20.27
N ASP A 586 19.63 -2.82 20.59
CA ASP A 586 20.51 -3.62 21.46
C ASP A 586 20.60 -5.05 20.93
N SER A 587 21.78 -5.66 21.09
CA SER A 587 22.00 -7.07 20.75
C SER A 587 22.65 -7.85 21.88
N SER A 588 22.22 -9.10 22.02
CA SER A 588 22.82 -10.07 22.93
C SER A 588 23.42 -11.25 22.17
N GLY A 589 23.98 -12.21 22.88
CA GLY A 589 24.52 -13.43 22.27
C GLY A 589 23.53 -14.17 21.37
N SER A 590 22.24 -14.19 21.71
CA SER A 590 21.21 -14.98 21.03
C SER A 590 20.05 -14.17 20.45
N GLN A 591 20.00 -12.85 20.68
CA GLN A 591 18.80 -12.05 20.36
C GLN A 591 19.15 -10.60 20.06
N ILE A 592 18.22 -9.93 19.37
CA ILE A 592 18.24 -8.49 19.13
C ILE A 592 16.92 -7.86 19.60
N GLY A 593 17.01 -6.64 20.12
CA GLY A 593 15.87 -5.85 20.59
C GLY A 593 15.92 -4.43 20.08
N ALA A 594 14.75 -3.79 20.00
CA ALA A 594 14.63 -2.37 19.71
C ALA A 594 13.42 -1.74 20.40
N GLU A 595 13.56 -0.47 20.66
CA GLU A 595 12.49 0.45 21.02
C GLU A 595 12.43 1.55 19.97
N LEU A 596 11.26 1.73 19.35
CA LEU A 596 10.98 2.88 18.52
C LEU A 596 10.23 3.89 19.38
N SER A 597 10.84 5.05 19.57
CA SER A 597 10.28 6.17 20.31
C SER A 597 10.16 7.40 19.41
N GLN A 598 9.37 8.37 19.82
CA GLN A 598 9.23 9.65 19.13
C GLN A 598 9.28 10.81 20.12
N VAL A 599 9.92 11.91 19.72
CA VAL A 599 9.91 13.15 20.48
C VAL A 599 8.61 13.89 20.20
N GLN A 600 7.74 13.99 21.19
CA GLN A 600 6.46 14.67 21.12
C GLN A 600 6.38 15.69 22.25
N ASN A 601 6.16 16.96 21.89
CA ASN A 601 6.12 18.07 22.87
C ASN A 601 7.36 18.13 23.79
N GLY A 602 8.56 17.83 23.23
CA GLY A 602 9.82 17.82 23.98
C GLY A 602 10.05 16.59 24.87
N VAL A 603 9.13 15.62 24.88
CA VAL A 603 9.23 14.39 25.66
C VAL A 603 9.39 13.19 24.70
N ILE A 604 10.32 12.28 25.02
CA ILE A 604 10.46 11.02 24.30
C ILE A 604 9.38 10.06 24.77
N ARG A 605 8.54 9.61 23.83
CA ARG A 605 7.45 8.67 24.10
C ARG A 605 7.64 7.40 23.28
N PRO A 606 7.48 6.21 23.87
CA PRO A 606 7.59 4.95 23.15
C PRO A 606 6.40 4.80 22.17
N ILE A 607 6.69 4.37 20.95
CA ILE A 607 5.71 4.02 19.92
C ILE A 607 5.51 2.50 19.91
N CYS A 608 6.60 1.73 19.91
CA CYS A 608 6.51 0.27 19.98
C CYS A 608 7.85 -0.36 20.36
N TYR A 609 7.77 -1.56 20.93
CA TYR A 609 8.92 -2.43 21.18
C TYR A 609 8.99 -3.53 20.14
N ALA A 610 10.21 -3.95 19.81
CA ALA A 610 10.44 -5.08 18.93
C ALA A 610 11.58 -5.96 19.43
N SER A 611 11.49 -7.25 19.20
CA SER A 611 12.56 -8.18 19.54
C SER A 611 12.52 -9.42 18.67
N HIS A 612 13.71 -9.99 18.36
CA HIS A 612 13.83 -11.21 17.58
C HIS A 612 14.92 -12.13 18.14
N VAL A 613 14.68 -13.41 18.10
CA VAL A 613 15.70 -14.44 18.36
C VAL A 613 16.59 -14.55 17.13
N LEU A 614 17.90 -14.62 17.33
CA LEU A 614 18.87 -14.82 16.28
C LEU A 614 18.88 -16.27 15.80
N MET A 615 18.87 -16.48 14.49
CA MET A 615 19.06 -17.79 13.89
C MET A 615 20.42 -18.36 14.29
N LYS A 616 20.57 -19.68 14.28
CA LYS A 616 21.84 -20.36 14.63
C LYS A 616 23.05 -19.76 13.92
N GLN A 617 22.93 -19.43 12.66
CA GLN A 617 24.00 -18.79 11.85
C GLN A 617 24.36 -17.39 12.36
N HIS A 618 23.36 -16.59 12.77
CA HIS A 618 23.59 -15.24 13.27
C HIS A 618 24.12 -15.20 14.71
N ARG A 619 23.94 -16.27 15.48
CA ARG A 619 24.49 -16.38 16.86
C ARG A 619 26.01 -16.42 16.85
N ASN A 620 26.62 -16.88 15.75
CA ASN A 620 28.09 -16.96 15.59
C ASN A 620 28.73 -15.64 15.11
N TYR A 621 27.92 -14.59 14.89
CA TYR A 621 28.43 -13.29 14.52
C TYR A 621 29.15 -12.63 15.72
N CYS A 622 30.22 -11.88 15.46
CA CYS A 622 30.82 -11.00 16.47
C CYS A 622 29.79 -9.93 16.93
N THR A 623 30.00 -9.34 18.09
CA THR A 623 29.09 -8.36 18.70
C THR A 623 28.77 -7.22 17.74
N THR A 624 29.76 -6.63 17.11
CA THR A 624 29.59 -5.55 16.13
C THR A 624 28.68 -5.94 14.96
N ARG A 625 28.78 -7.18 14.49
CA ARG A 625 27.95 -7.67 13.40
C ARG A 625 26.51 -7.94 13.82
N LYS A 626 26.29 -8.35 15.09
CA LYS A 626 24.96 -8.51 15.67
C LYS A 626 24.27 -7.17 15.86
N GLU A 627 25.00 -6.17 16.35
CA GLU A 627 24.50 -4.80 16.49
C GLU A 627 24.07 -4.21 15.13
N ARG A 628 24.89 -4.38 14.10
CA ARG A 628 24.53 -3.96 12.74
C ARG A 628 23.30 -4.68 12.21
N LEU A 629 23.22 -5.99 12.44
CA LEU A 629 22.06 -6.77 12.07
C LEU A 629 20.79 -6.26 12.77
N ALA A 630 20.91 -5.84 14.05
CA ALA A 630 19.80 -5.24 14.78
C ALA A 630 19.33 -3.95 14.09
N VAL A 631 20.24 -3.03 13.81
CA VAL A 631 19.92 -1.78 13.10
C VAL A 631 19.21 -2.06 11.77
N VAL A 632 19.80 -2.88 10.90
CA VAL A 632 19.22 -3.19 9.58
C VAL A 632 17.84 -3.81 9.71
N LYS A 633 17.70 -4.80 10.61
CA LYS A 633 16.45 -5.53 10.78
C LYS A 633 15.33 -4.64 11.31
N PHE A 634 15.64 -3.77 12.27
CA PHE A 634 14.63 -2.87 12.83
C PHE A 634 14.35 -1.67 11.95
N CYS A 635 15.31 -1.13 11.20
CA CYS A 635 15.02 -0.15 10.15
C CYS A 635 14.06 -0.73 9.11
N ARG A 636 14.25 -2.00 8.70
CA ARG A 636 13.31 -2.69 7.79
C ARG A 636 11.94 -2.90 8.42
N GLN A 637 11.88 -3.32 9.69
CA GLN A 637 10.62 -3.54 10.39
C GLN A 637 9.81 -2.25 10.55
N PHE A 638 10.49 -1.16 10.88
CA PHE A 638 9.87 0.15 11.10
C PHE A 638 9.92 1.06 9.86
N ARG A 639 10.12 0.46 8.67
CA ARG A 639 10.26 1.20 7.41
C ARG A 639 9.14 2.21 7.18
N HIS A 640 7.90 1.86 7.49
CA HIS A 640 6.72 2.70 7.30
C HIS A 640 6.74 3.98 8.17
N TYR A 641 7.45 3.97 9.31
CA TYR A 641 7.67 5.16 10.13
C TYR A 641 8.91 5.96 9.70
N LEU A 642 9.97 5.26 9.28
CA LEU A 642 11.31 5.84 9.17
C LEU A 642 11.68 6.30 7.76
N LEU A 643 11.10 5.70 6.72
CA LEU A 643 11.45 6.03 5.35
C LEU A 643 10.97 7.45 4.99
N GLY A 644 11.87 8.22 4.33
CA GLY A 644 11.57 9.59 3.92
C GLY A 644 11.65 10.64 5.03
N ARG A 645 12.03 10.24 6.26
CA ARG A 645 12.18 11.14 7.41
C ARG A 645 13.59 11.06 7.99
N PHE A 646 14.03 12.15 8.61
CA PHE A 646 15.22 12.12 9.44
C PHE A 646 14.90 11.50 10.81
N PHE A 647 15.75 10.60 11.30
CA PHE A 647 15.63 10.01 12.64
C PHE A 647 16.98 9.72 13.28
N LEU A 648 16.97 9.43 14.57
CA LEU A 648 18.16 9.09 15.34
C LEU A 648 18.19 7.62 15.64
N ILE A 649 19.35 6.99 15.48
CA ILE A 649 19.62 5.63 15.97
C ILE A 649 20.52 5.77 17.19
N ARG A 650 20.13 5.18 18.31
CA ARG A 650 20.97 5.12 19.52
C ARG A 650 21.43 3.71 19.76
N THR A 651 22.70 3.55 20.04
CA THR A 651 23.36 2.26 20.31
C THR A 651 24.42 2.43 21.39
N ASP A 652 24.66 1.41 22.18
CA ASP A 652 25.77 1.36 23.14
C ASP A 652 27.10 0.97 22.47
N HIS A 653 27.06 0.57 21.19
CA HIS A 653 28.22 0.12 20.46
C HIS A 653 28.85 1.20 19.57
N ASN A 654 29.92 1.79 20.04
CA ASN A 654 30.56 2.98 19.43
C ASN A 654 31.04 2.77 17.99
N SER A 655 31.35 1.51 17.59
CA SER A 655 31.79 1.20 16.22
C SER A 655 30.71 1.44 15.15
N LEU A 656 29.43 1.50 15.53
CA LEU A 656 28.33 1.75 14.59
C LEU A 656 28.26 3.19 14.11
N VAL A 657 28.77 4.15 14.89
CA VAL A 657 28.82 5.57 14.49
C VAL A 657 29.56 5.78 13.17
N TRP A 658 30.48 4.89 12.84
CA TRP A 658 31.29 4.92 11.64
C TRP A 658 30.70 4.12 10.47
N LEU A 659 29.54 3.50 10.65
CA LEU A 659 28.93 2.59 9.67
C LEU A 659 28.78 3.20 8.27
N THR A 660 28.42 4.46 8.18
CA THR A 660 28.17 5.17 6.92
C THR A 660 29.42 5.71 6.23
N ARG A 661 30.60 5.59 6.85
CA ARG A 661 31.85 6.22 6.37
C ARG A 661 32.83 5.24 5.72
N PHE A 662 32.41 3.99 5.52
CA PHE A 662 33.27 2.98 4.88
C PHE A 662 33.30 3.17 3.35
N LYS A 663 34.49 3.22 2.77
CA LYS A 663 34.65 3.41 1.31
C LYS A 663 34.80 2.13 0.50
N TYR A 664 35.21 1.00 1.10
CA TYR A 664 35.44 -0.24 0.38
C TYR A 664 34.90 -1.41 1.20
N ILE A 665 33.59 -1.63 1.07
CA ILE A 665 32.89 -2.69 1.79
C ILE A 665 32.38 -3.71 0.79
N GLU A 666 32.72 -4.97 1.00
CA GLU A 666 32.30 -6.08 0.16
C GLU A 666 31.36 -7.04 0.91
N GLY A 667 30.63 -7.84 0.15
CA GLY A 667 29.82 -8.91 0.69
C GLY A 667 28.54 -8.47 1.41
N GLN A 668 28.22 -9.12 2.52
CA GLN A 668 26.97 -8.90 3.26
C GLN A 668 26.88 -7.50 3.89
N LEU A 669 28.03 -6.95 4.28
CA LEU A 669 28.06 -5.60 4.89
C LEU A 669 27.73 -4.52 3.88
N ALA A 670 28.20 -4.64 2.64
CA ALA A 670 27.86 -3.73 1.56
C ALA A 670 26.34 -3.69 1.32
N ARG A 671 25.69 -4.85 1.26
CA ARG A 671 24.22 -4.94 1.13
C ARG A 671 23.47 -4.28 2.29
N TRP A 672 23.97 -4.44 3.52
CA TRP A 672 23.34 -3.79 4.68
C TRP A 672 23.50 -2.27 4.65
N ILE A 673 24.62 -1.76 4.17
CA ILE A 673 24.84 -0.32 4.02
C ILE A 673 24.00 0.22 2.86
N GLU A 674 23.94 -0.48 1.75
CA GLU A 674 23.04 -0.15 0.64
C GLU A 674 21.57 -0.07 1.10
N GLU A 675 21.14 -1.04 1.89
CA GLU A 675 19.79 -1.01 2.46
C GLU A 675 19.59 0.17 3.42
N LEU A 676 20.59 0.49 4.24
CA LEU A 676 20.52 1.62 5.16
C LEU A 676 20.63 2.97 4.45
N SER A 677 21.26 3.04 3.27
CA SER A 677 21.38 4.28 2.49
C SER A 677 20.05 4.85 2.02
N GLN A 678 18.98 4.04 2.03
CA GLN A 678 17.61 4.51 1.73
C GLN A 678 17.03 5.41 2.83
N TYR A 679 17.65 5.40 4.02
CA TYR A 679 17.15 6.11 5.19
C TYR A 679 18.02 7.32 5.50
N ASN A 680 17.39 8.37 5.99
CA ASN A 680 18.08 9.56 6.47
C ASN A 680 18.18 9.52 8.00
N PHE A 681 19.34 9.14 8.53
CA PHE A 681 19.50 8.96 9.97
C PHE A 681 20.87 9.42 10.46
N LYS A 682 20.96 9.63 11.77
CA LYS A 682 22.21 9.84 12.49
C LYS A 682 22.34 8.81 13.60
N ILE A 683 23.53 8.20 13.73
CA ILE A 683 23.83 7.27 14.80
C ILE A 683 24.46 8.02 15.96
N LEU A 684 23.92 7.84 17.15
CA LEU A 684 24.44 8.40 18.40
C LEU A 684 24.88 7.25 19.32
N HIS A 685 26.08 7.38 19.89
CA HIS A 685 26.55 6.46 20.92
C HIS A 685 25.93 6.83 22.28
N ARG A 686 25.35 5.85 22.97
CA ARG A 686 24.83 5.95 24.34
C ARG A 686 25.58 5.02 25.25
N LYS A 687 26.15 5.54 26.35
CA LYS A 687 26.76 4.68 27.35
C LYS A 687 25.69 3.89 28.12
N GLY A 688 25.85 2.59 28.28
CA GLY A 688 24.85 1.68 28.86
C GLY A 688 24.42 1.98 30.31
N THR A 689 25.08 2.90 30.99
CA THR A 689 24.80 3.27 32.40
C THR A 689 23.93 4.52 32.58
N GLU A 690 23.59 5.26 31.52
CA GLU A 690 22.85 6.52 31.60
C GLU A 690 21.42 6.40 31.04
N HIS A 691 20.49 6.09 31.91
CA HIS A 691 19.04 6.00 31.61
C HIS A 691 18.28 7.32 31.78
N ILE A 692 18.83 8.49 31.51
CA ILE A 692 18.12 9.76 31.63
C ILE A 692 17.80 10.33 30.25
N ASN A 693 16.54 10.17 29.83
CA ASN A 693 16.06 10.51 28.47
C ASN A 693 16.08 12.02 28.12
N ALA A 694 16.09 12.92 29.12
CA ALA A 694 16.09 14.37 28.87
C ALA A 694 17.48 14.94 28.55
N ASP A 695 18.56 14.34 29.06
CA ASP A 695 19.93 14.86 28.93
C ASP A 695 20.57 14.57 27.56
N ALA A 696 20.02 13.57 26.82
CA ALA A 696 20.51 13.24 25.49
C ALA A 696 20.11 14.29 24.43
N LEU A 697 18.98 14.98 24.62
CA LEU A 697 18.49 16.00 23.68
C LEU A 697 19.14 17.37 23.91
N SER A 698 19.46 17.71 25.18
CA SER A 698 20.17 18.95 25.50
C SER A 698 21.63 18.96 25.05
N ARG A 699 22.25 17.80 24.83
CA ARG A 699 23.62 17.66 24.35
C ARG A 699 23.76 17.56 22.83
N ILE A 700 22.67 17.62 22.07
CA ILE A 700 22.72 17.57 20.60
C ILE A 700 23.37 18.85 20.02
N GLU A 701 23.29 19.98 20.71
CA GLU A 701 23.83 21.24 20.24
C GLU A 701 25.34 21.41 20.52
N ASP A 702 25.91 20.80 21.56
CA ASP A 702 27.27 21.11 22.02
C ASP A 702 28.38 20.11 21.56
N THR A 703 28.06 18.97 20.97
CA THR A 703 29.06 17.93 20.62
C THR A 703 29.40 17.84 19.15
N LEU A 704 28.88 18.69 18.29
CA LEU A 704 28.87 18.50 16.84
C LEU A 704 29.70 19.53 16.05
N LYS A 705 30.89 19.87 16.49
CA LYS A 705 31.94 20.31 15.55
C LYS A 705 32.53 19.04 14.90
N GLU A 706 31.75 18.42 14.03
CA GLU A 706 32.22 17.32 13.21
C GLU A 706 33.27 17.82 12.21
N CYS A 707 34.31 17.03 12.03
CA CYS A 707 35.33 17.30 11.02
C CYS A 707 35.14 16.31 9.88
N ASP A 708 34.82 16.80 8.70
CA ASP A 708 34.62 15.99 7.48
C ASP A 708 35.93 15.41 6.92
N CYS A 709 37.05 15.80 7.50
CA CYS A 709 38.37 15.34 7.03
C CYS A 709 38.73 13.92 7.43
N TYR A 710 38.03 13.29 8.39
CA TYR A 710 38.42 11.96 8.84
C TYR A 710 38.10 10.89 7.79
N LYS A 711 39.13 10.12 7.41
CA LYS A 711 39.03 8.96 6.53
C LYS A 711 39.59 7.76 7.25
N ALA A 712 38.77 6.71 7.42
CA ALA A 712 39.25 5.48 8.06
C ALA A 712 40.37 4.83 7.25
N GLY A 713 41.41 4.32 7.95
CA GLY A 713 42.59 3.73 7.32
C GLY A 713 43.68 4.71 6.91
N MET A 714 43.51 6.03 7.07
CA MET A 714 44.57 7.03 6.88
C MET A 714 45.19 7.40 8.22
N SER A 715 46.51 7.64 8.24
CA SER A 715 47.19 8.15 9.42
C SER A 715 46.65 9.56 9.76
N VAL A 716 46.54 9.84 11.05
CA VAL A 716 45.97 11.10 11.56
C VAL A 716 46.75 12.32 11.04
N GLU A 717 48.02 12.16 10.79
CA GLU A 717 48.94 13.21 10.33
C GLU A 717 48.69 13.60 8.86
N ASN A 718 48.16 12.68 8.05
CA ASN A 718 47.92 12.85 6.63
C ASN A 718 46.47 13.35 6.32
N LEU A 719 45.70 13.66 7.38
CA LEU A 719 44.34 14.23 7.20
C LEU A 719 44.42 15.72 6.85
N PRO A 720 43.53 16.24 5.99
CA PRO A 720 43.50 17.66 5.60
C PRO A 720 43.44 18.63 6.78
N CYS A 721 42.91 18.22 7.92
CA CYS A 721 42.84 19.02 9.16
C CYS A 721 44.07 18.88 10.07
N GLY A 722 45.11 18.11 9.67
CA GLY A 722 46.29 17.86 10.50
C GLY A 722 46.01 17.11 11.80
N GLY A 723 44.90 16.37 11.89
CA GLY A 723 44.56 15.59 13.07
C GLY A 723 43.91 16.39 14.20
N CYS A 724 42.82 17.09 13.94
CA CYS A 724 42.05 17.81 14.95
C CYS A 724 41.54 16.85 16.08
N PRO A 725 41.10 17.33 17.25
CA PRO A 725 40.67 16.51 18.37
C PRO A 725 39.58 15.49 18.02
N TYR A 726 38.69 15.84 17.10
CA TYR A 726 37.66 14.95 16.58
C TYR A 726 38.29 13.79 15.78
N CYS A 727 39.17 14.09 14.82
CA CYS A 727 39.84 13.08 13.99
C CYS A 727 40.76 12.16 14.78
N ARG A 728 41.46 12.68 15.78
CA ARG A 728 42.30 11.87 16.70
C ARG A 728 41.47 10.91 17.57
N ARG A 729 40.28 11.36 18.01
CA ARG A 729 39.34 10.50 18.73
C ARG A 729 38.77 9.42 17.80
N ALA A 730 38.40 9.80 16.62
CA ALA A 730 37.89 8.91 15.58
C ALA A 730 38.91 7.85 15.21
N HIS A 731 40.21 8.22 15.06
CA HIS A 731 41.28 7.30 14.73
C HIS A 731 41.55 6.30 15.84
N ARG A 732 41.54 6.72 17.11
CA ARG A 732 41.69 5.82 18.27
C ARG A 732 40.54 4.82 18.40
N GLN A 733 39.34 5.24 18.04
CA GLN A 733 38.15 4.39 18.01
C GLN A 733 38.23 3.40 16.84
N TRP A 734 38.76 3.84 15.72
CA TRP A 734 39.01 3.00 14.56
C TRP A 734 40.06 1.92 14.82
N ALA A 735 41.15 2.24 15.50
CA ALA A 735 42.18 1.26 15.87
C ALA A 735 41.58 0.14 16.73
N ARG A 736 40.77 0.48 17.74
CA ARG A 736 40.07 -0.54 18.57
C ARG A 736 39.06 -1.36 17.74
N PHE A 737 38.38 -0.73 16.79
CA PHE A 737 37.49 -1.42 15.89
C PHE A 737 38.21 -2.40 14.98
N ASN A 738 39.41 -2.07 14.53
CA ASN A 738 40.23 -2.92 13.66
C ASN A 738 40.68 -4.20 14.38
N ASP A 739 40.97 -4.11 15.69
CA ASP A 739 41.34 -5.25 16.54
C ASP A 739 40.11 -6.19 16.78
N ASP A 740 38.88 -5.63 16.86
CA ASP A 740 37.64 -6.40 17.10
C ASP A 740 37.02 -7.00 15.83
N VAL A 741 37.52 -6.64 14.62
CA VAL A 741 36.82 -6.87 13.33
C VAL A 741 37.63 -7.72 12.35
N ASP A 742 38.75 -8.32 12.77
CA ASP A 742 39.60 -9.16 11.91
C ASP A 742 38.84 -10.28 11.16
N ASP A 743 37.68 -10.71 11.67
CA ASP A 743 36.80 -11.71 11.04
C ASP A 743 35.72 -11.12 10.07
N VAL A 744 35.62 -9.80 9.97
CA VAL A 744 34.46 -9.12 9.26
C VAL A 744 34.93 -8.40 8.02
N VAL A 745 36.20 -8.07 7.91
CA VAL A 745 36.79 -7.43 6.73
C VAL A 745 37.49 -8.48 5.91
N PRO A 746 37.17 -8.68 4.63
CA PRO A 746 37.94 -9.58 3.78
C PRO A 746 39.43 -9.22 3.78
N LEU A 747 40.31 -10.21 3.90
CA LEU A 747 41.77 -10.05 3.95
C LEU A 747 42.37 -9.25 2.78
N GLY A 748 41.62 -8.99 1.71
CA GLY A 748 42.02 -8.17 0.56
C GLY A 748 42.15 -6.67 0.82
N VAL A 749 41.71 -6.17 1.98
CA VAL A 749 41.77 -4.72 2.33
C VAL A 749 43.05 -4.38 3.10
N ARG A 750 43.88 -5.36 3.45
CA ARG A 750 45.25 -5.10 3.96
C ARG A 750 46.10 -4.61 2.78
N SER A 751 46.14 -3.30 2.58
CA SER A 751 47.05 -2.69 1.63
C SER A 751 48.49 -3.08 2.00
N VAL A 752 49.09 -3.91 1.19
CA VAL A 752 50.55 -4.06 1.17
C VAL A 752 51.08 -2.71 0.73
N VAL A 753 51.66 -1.97 1.67
CA VAL A 753 52.43 -0.78 1.37
C VAL A 753 53.68 -1.25 0.65
N ILE A 754 53.70 -1.20 -0.67
CA ILE A 754 54.93 -1.27 -1.45
C ILE A 754 55.53 0.11 -1.37
N CYS A 755 56.59 0.23 -0.59
CA CYS A 755 57.50 1.37 -0.61
C CYS A 755 58.16 1.49 -1.98
N GLY A 756 58.06 2.66 -2.58
CA GLY A 756 59.00 3.14 -3.60
C GLY A 756 58.39 3.38 -4.98
N ALA A 757 58.05 4.59 -5.26
CA ALA A 757 58.49 5.44 -6.38
C ALA A 757 57.53 6.59 -6.60
N GLU A 758 58.13 7.73 -6.72
CA GLU A 758 57.54 9.05 -6.87
C GLU A 758 56.80 9.24 -8.20
N GLN A 759 55.82 10.13 -8.11
CA GLN A 759 55.40 11.14 -9.09
C GLN A 759 54.22 10.85 -10.04
N SER A 760 53.40 11.84 -10.01
CA SER A 760 52.35 12.31 -10.94
C SER A 760 50.92 11.85 -10.63
N ALA A 761 50.04 12.84 -10.49
CA ALA A 761 48.61 12.73 -10.27
C ALA A 761 47.93 11.79 -11.23
N PRO A 762 46.99 10.96 -10.79
CA PRO A 762 46.21 10.16 -11.69
C PRO A 762 44.81 10.65 -11.76
N GLU A 763 44.42 11.01 -12.94
CA GLU A 763 43.07 10.90 -13.42
C GLU A 763 42.51 9.49 -13.20
N ASN A 764 41.27 9.41 -12.85
CA ASN A 764 40.39 8.26 -12.64
C ASN A 764 40.81 6.96 -13.37
N ARG A 765 41.56 6.08 -12.70
CA ARG A 765 41.73 4.69 -13.13
C ARG A 765 40.66 3.81 -12.46
N VAL A 766 39.67 3.38 -13.19
CA VAL A 766 38.85 2.22 -12.83
C VAL A 766 39.65 0.98 -13.16
N VAL A 767 40.38 0.43 -12.18
CA VAL A 767 41.03 -0.88 -12.31
C VAL A 767 40.00 -1.96 -12.00
N SER A 768 39.60 -2.71 -13.03
CA SER A 768 38.75 -3.88 -12.82
C SER A 768 39.62 -5.07 -12.38
N ASN A 769 39.62 -5.34 -11.08
CA ASN A 769 40.42 -6.43 -10.46
C ASN A 769 39.87 -7.84 -10.65
N TRP A 770 39.07 -8.10 -11.69
CA TRP A 770 38.31 -9.35 -11.85
C TRP A 770 38.92 -10.34 -12.86
N VAL A 771 39.87 -9.89 -13.65
CA VAL A 771 40.65 -10.75 -14.53
C VAL A 771 42.11 -10.59 -14.11
N GLU A 772 42.71 -11.63 -13.55
CA GLU A 772 44.09 -11.58 -13.13
C GLU A 772 44.96 -10.98 -14.26
N SER A 773 45.57 -9.84 -13.97
CA SER A 773 46.75 -9.26 -14.62
C SER A 773 46.70 -9.07 -16.16
N LEU A 774 45.57 -9.00 -16.79
CA LEU A 774 45.52 -8.60 -18.19
C LEU A 774 45.60 -7.07 -18.27
N SER A 775 46.63 -6.57 -18.93
CA SER A 775 46.76 -5.11 -19.22
C SER A 775 45.68 -4.70 -20.22
N SER A 776 45.35 -3.40 -20.24
CA SER A 776 44.44 -2.82 -21.24
C SER A 776 44.86 -3.15 -22.67
N LEU A 777 46.17 -3.23 -22.93
CA LEU A 777 46.75 -3.63 -24.23
C LEU A 777 46.39 -5.10 -24.58
N GLN A 778 46.51 -6.03 -23.65
CA GLN A 778 46.18 -7.44 -23.85
C GLN A 778 44.69 -7.64 -24.07
N LEU A 779 43.84 -6.96 -23.28
CA LEU A 779 42.39 -6.99 -23.46
C LEU A 779 41.98 -6.44 -24.83
N ARG A 780 42.59 -5.33 -25.25
CA ARG A 780 42.37 -4.77 -26.58
C ARG A 780 42.74 -5.73 -27.68
N GLU A 781 43.93 -6.36 -27.56
CA GLU A 781 44.41 -7.35 -28.50
C GLU A 781 43.45 -8.56 -28.59
N SER A 782 43.00 -9.07 -27.47
CA SER A 782 42.00 -10.14 -27.41
C SER A 782 40.67 -9.70 -28.04
N GLN A 783 40.21 -8.48 -27.84
CA GLN A 783 39.00 -7.94 -28.47
C GLN A 783 39.15 -7.73 -29.97
N ILE A 784 40.31 -7.29 -30.47
CA ILE A 784 40.59 -7.11 -31.90
C ILE A 784 40.67 -8.47 -32.61
N ASN A 785 41.24 -9.48 -31.95
CA ASN A 785 41.39 -10.83 -32.48
C ASN A 785 40.07 -11.64 -32.43
N ASP A 786 39.11 -11.21 -31.65
CA ASP A 786 37.80 -11.86 -31.60
C ASP A 786 37.06 -11.68 -32.93
N PRO A 787 36.58 -12.77 -33.56
CA PRO A 787 35.98 -12.73 -34.89
C PRO A 787 34.69 -11.89 -34.96
N ASN A 788 33.99 -11.67 -33.84
CA ASN A 788 32.74 -10.92 -33.78
C ASN A 788 32.96 -9.48 -33.33
N ILE A 789 33.75 -9.30 -32.26
CA ILE A 789 34.01 -8.00 -31.61
C ILE A 789 34.98 -7.19 -32.47
N GLY A 790 36.04 -7.80 -32.98
CA GLY A 790 37.05 -7.14 -33.80
C GLY A 790 36.51 -6.55 -35.10
N VAL A 791 35.46 -7.12 -35.66
CA VAL A 791 34.76 -6.56 -36.83
C VAL A 791 34.07 -5.24 -36.48
N VAL A 792 33.39 -5.21 -35.33
CA VAL A 792 32.68 -4.00 -34.85
C VAL A 792 33.65 -2.90 -34.46
N ILE A 793 34.79 -3.26 -33.83
CA ILE A 793 35.85 -2.30 -33.48
C ILE A 793 36.34 -1.61 -34.77
N ARG A 794 36.64 -2.39 -35.79
CA ARG A 794 37.11 -1.84 -37.09
C ARG A 794 36.08 -0.93 -37.76
N TRP A 795 34.79 -1.29 -37.71
CA TRP A 795 33.77 -0.43 -38.29
C TRP A 795 33.56 0.89 -37.54
N ILE A 796 33.87 0.91 -36.21
CA ILE A 796 33.77 2.13 -35.40
C ILE A 796 35.04 2.99 -35.56
N GLU A 797 36.24 2.40 -35.55
CA GLU A 797 37.52 3.12 -35.62
C GLU A 797 37.78 3.69 -37.03
N TYR A 798 37.42 2.93 -38.04
CA TYR A 798 37.45 3.40 -39.44
C TYR A 798 36.00 3.63 -39.83
N PRO A 799 35.46 4.88 -39.74
CA PRO A 799 34.03 5.13 -39.85
C PRO A 799 33.43 4.50 -41.13
N TYR A 800 33.01 3.27 -40.98
CA TYR A 800 32.42 2.43 -42.03
C TYR A 800 31.03 2.01 -41.63
N GLU A 801 30.01 2.37 -42.43
CA GLU A 801 28.64 1.90 -42.20
C GLU A 801 28.39 0.64 -43.06
N PRO A 802 28.27 -0.55 -42.39
CA PRO A 802 28.01 -1.79 -43.09
C PRO A 802 26.63 -1.76 -43.77
N THR A 803 26.55 -2.23 -44.98
CA THR A 803 25.31 -2.37 -45.72
C THR A 803 24.37 -3.36 -45.03
N THR A 804 23.08 -3.28 -45.32
CA THR A 804 22.06 -4.23 -44.78
C THR A 804 22.41 -5.68 -45.09
N ARG A 805 23.01 -5.93 -46.24
CA ARG A 805 23.43 -7.26 -46.68
C ARG A 805 24.64 -7.78 -45.89
N GLU A 806 25.61 -6.95 -45.62
CA GLU A 806 26.78 -7.30 -44.78
C GLU A 806 26.37 -7.57 -43.35
N LEU A 807 25.46 -6.80 -42.80
CA LEU A 807 24.89 -7.05 -41.49
C LEU A 807 24.09 -8.37 -41.42
N GLN A 808 23.35 -8.72 -42.50
CA GLN A 808 22.65 -9.99 -42.57
C GLN A 808 23.59 -11.19 -42.64
N LEU A 809 24.74 -11.04 -43.26
CA LEU A 809 25.78 -12.08 -43.36
C LEU A 809 26.66 -12.16 -42.12
N SER A 810 26.69 -11.15 -41.28
CA SER A 810 27.46 -11.12 -40.04
C SER A 810 26.85 -12.01 -38.98
N SER A 811 27.67 -12.40 -37.96
CA SER A 811 27.19 -13.20 -36.83
C SER A 811 26.09 -12.50 -36.04
N PRO A 812 25.24 -13.24 -35.29
CA PRO A 812 24.23 -12.65 -34.42
C PRO A 812 24.84 -11.70 -33.38
N GLU A 813 26.04 -11.99 -32.90
CA GLU A 813 26.79 -11.19 -31.93
C GLU A 813 27.27 -9.86 -32.54
N THR A 814 27.90 -9.93 -33.73
CA THR A 814 28.36 -8.73 -34.47
C THR A 814 27.17 -7.82 -34.79
N ARG A 815 26.02 -8.39 -35.20
CA ARG A 815 24.79 -7.62 -35.43
C ARG A 815 24.26 -6.97 -34.18
N ALA A 816 24.25 -7.70 -33.07
CA ALA A 816 23.75 -7.17 -31.80
C ALA A 816 24.61 -6.00 -31.32
N LEU A 817 25.92 -6.16 -31.36
CA LEU A 817 26.87 -5.10 -30.99
C LEU A 817 26.73 -3.88 -31.90
N TRP A 818 26.62 -4.06 -33.19
CA TRP A 818 26.44 -2.95 -34.14
C TRP A 818 25.13 -2.18 -33.98
N LEU A 819 24.06 -2.91 -33.69
CA LEU A 819 22.76 -2.31 -33.43
C LEU A 819 22.73 -1.49 -32.11
N THR A 820 23.65 -1.79 -31.22
CA THR A 820 23.80 -1.09 -29.93
C THR A 820 25.05 -0.19 -29.89
N ARG A 821 25.63 0.16 -31.07
CA ARG A 821 26.88 0.93 -31.16
C ARG A 821 26.88 2.25 -30.42
N ASP A 822 25.72 2.89 -30.28
CA ASP A 822 25.55 4.12 -29.49
C ASP A 822 25.80 3.93 -27.98
N GLN A 823 25.85 2.69 -27.54
CA GLN A 823 26.12 2.31 -26.13
C GLN A 823 27.55 1.75 -25.97
N LEU A 824 28.32 1.66 -27.05
CA LEU A 824 29.71 1.22 -26.99
C LEU A 824 30.63 2.41 -26.71
N VAL A 825 31.50 2.25 -25.71
CA VAL A 825 32.44 3.28 -25.27
C VAL A 825 33.84 2.67 -25.22
N PHE A 826 34.82 3.40 -25.71
CA PHE A 826 36.24 3.02 -25.59
C PHE A 826 36.86 3.72 -24.40
N GLN A 827 37.52 2.95 -23.53
CA GLN A 827 38.36 3.45 -22.44
C GLN A 827 39.73 2.74 -22.51
N ASP A 828 40.81 3.50 -22.57
CA ASP A 828 42.14 2.99 -22.79
C ASP A 828 42.26 2.01 -23.97
N GLY A 829 41.47 2.25 -25.03
CA GLY A 829 41.43 1.44 -26.21
C GLY A 829 40.59 0.15 -26.08
N VAL A 830 40.13 -0.21 -24.92
CA VAL A 830 39.25 -1.37 -24.66
C VAL A 830 37.78 -0.96 -24.83
N MET A 831 37.00 -1.82 -25.48
CA MET A 831 35.59 -1.57 -25.74
C MET A 831 34.72 -2.07 -24.59
N TYR A 832 33.86 -1.17 -24.11
CA TYR A 832 32.89 -1.41 -23.05
C TYR A 832 31.47 -1.15 -23.57
N TYR A 833 30.53 -1.85 -22.93
CA TYR A 833 29.10 -1.58 -23.12
C TYR A 833 28.62 -0.66 -22.01
N SER A 834 28.15 0.54 -22.36
CA SER A 834 27.72 1.52 -21.37
C SER A 834 26.21 1.40 -21.09
N TRP A 835 25.89 1.10 -19.84
CA TRP A 835 24.53 1.15 -19.32
C TRP A 835 24.29 2.47 -18.59
N THR A 836 23.10 3.02 -18.75
CA THR A 836 22.66 4.15 -17.93
C THR A 836 21.69 3.59 -16.88
N ASN A 837 22.15 3.44 -15.66
CA ASN A 837 21.35 3.05 -14.49
C ASN A 837 20.92 4.30 -13.72
N ILE A 838 20.04 4.11 -12.71
CA ILE A 838 19.59 5.16 -11.78
C ILE A 838 20.76 5.84 -11.07
N GLU A 839 21.87 5.11 -10.88
CA GLU A 839 23.08 5.55 -10.19
C GLU A 839 24.13 6.23 -11.10
N GLY A 840 23.85 6.31 -12.41
CA GLY A 840 24.78 6.87 -13.38
C GLY A 840 25.15 5.89 -14.50
N ARG A 841 26.22 6.23 -15.27
CA ARG A 841 26.73 5.35 -16.31
C ARG A 841 27.64 4.30 -15.69
N SER A 842 27.31 3.03 -15.87
CA SER A 842 28.20 1.92 -15.57
C SER A 842 28.67 1.28 -16.89
N ASN A 843 29.98 1.04 -17.01
CA ASN A 843 30.57 0.44 -18.20
C ASN A 843 30.90 -1.02 -17.94
N CYS A 844 30.28 -1.93 -18.69
CA CYS A 844 30.52 -3.37 -18.63
C CYS A 844 31.55 -3.76 -19.69
N LEU A 845 32.59 -4.51 -19.29
CA LEU A 845 33.59 -4.99 -20.22
C LEU A 845 32.96 -5.92 -21.26
N ILE A 846 33.18 -5.67 -22.54
CA ILE A 846 32.80 -6.60 -23.59
C ILE A 846 33.83 -7.73 -23.65
N VAL A 847 33.42 -8.93 -23.28
CA VAL A 847 34.29 -10.07 -23.08
C VAL A 847 34.47 -10.86 -24.38
N PRO A 848 35.71 -10.94 -24.92
CA PRO A 848 36.00 -11.80 -26.06
C PRO A 848 35.75 -13.27 -25.74
N ALA A 849 35.44 -14.05 -26.77
CA ALA A 849 35.06 -15.47 -26.64
C ALA A 849 36.06 -16.31 -25.85
N GLU A 850 37.36 -16.08 -26.05
CA GLU A 850 38.44 -16.80 -25.36
C GLU A 850 38.50 -16.60 -23.84
N LEU A 851 37.94 -15.46 -23.35
CA LEU A 851 37.97 -15.13 -21.92
C LEU A 851 36.65 -15.46 -21.20
N ARG A 852 35.61 -15.87 -21.92
CA ARG A 852 34.25 -16.08 -21.32
C ARG A 852 34.25 -17.20 -20.27
N ASP A 853 34.95 -18.32 -20.55
CA ASP A 853 35.01 -19.44 -19.64
C ASP A 853 35.77 -19.06 -18.34
N LYS A 854 36.81 -18.24 -18.44
CA LYS A 854 37.53 -17.71 -17.28
C LYS A 854 36.62 -16.82 -16.46
N VAL A 855 35.87 -15.91 -17.10
CA VAL A 855 34.92 -15.03 -16.42
C VAL A 855 33.80 -15.83 -15.75
N LEU A 856 33.26 -16.83 -16.40
CA LEU A 856 32.25 -17.75 -15.84
C LEU A 856 32.80 -18.49 -14.62
N TYR A 857 34.02 -19.02 -14.73
CA TYR A 857 34.70 -19.69 -13.61
C TYR A 857 34.86 -18.75 -12.41
N TYR A 858 35.36 -17.53 -12.60
CA TYR A 858 35.54 -16.56 -11.51
C TYR A 858 34.24 -16.12 -10.91
N CYS A 859 33.15 -15.96 -11.69
CA CYS A 859 31.85 -15.51 -11.18
C CYS A 859 31.08 -16.62 -10.47
N HIS A 860 31.37 -17.90 -10.70
CA HIS A 860 30.65 -19.04 -10.13
C HIS A 860 31.48 -19.95 -9.25
N ASN A 861 32.64 -20.41 -9.72
CA ASN A 861 33.45 -21.47 -9.08
C ASN A 861 34.55 -20.97 -8.14
N SER A 862 34.93 -19.68 -8.22
CA SER A 862 35.97 -19.17 -7.34
C SER A 862 35.54 -19.25 -5.88
N LYS A 863 36.49 -19.46 -4.96
CA LYS A 863 36.24 -19.51 -3.51
C LYS A 863 35.50 -18.25 -3.00
N GLU A 864 35.70 -17.13 -3.68
CA GLU A 864 35.07 -15.83 -3.38
C GLU A 864 33.66 -15.70 -3.95
N SER A 865 33.28 -16.47 -4.93
CA SER A 865 31.98 -16.44 -5.54
C SER A 865 30.93 -17.28 -4.79
N GLY A 866 31.36 -18.19 -3.92
CA GLY A 866 30.48 -18.94 -3.02
C GLY A 866 29.50 -19.88 -3.72
N HIS A 867 29.77 -20.35 -4.92
CA HIS A 867 28.94 -21.27 -5.71
C HIS A 867 27.46 -20.80 -5.76
N LEU A 868 27.25 -19.58 -6.18
CA LEU A 868 25.91 -18.96 -6.23
C LEU A 868 25.00 -19.68 -7.23
N GLY A 869 23.73 -19.79 -6.91
CA GLY A 869 22.73 -20.34 -7.84
C GLY A 869 22.62 -19.52 -9.14
N GLN A 870 21.97 -20.10 -10.17
CA GLN A 870 21.92 -19.62 -11.56
C GLN A 870 21.56 -18.13 -11.68
N SER A 871 20.51 -17.67 -11.01
CA SER A 871 20.06 -16.29 -11.10
C SER A 871 21.13 -15.31 -10.58
N LYS A 872 21.67 -15.58 -9.39
CA LYS A 872 22.67 -14.71 -8.77
C LYS A 872 24.01 -14.68 -9.52
N THR A 873 24.40 -15.79 -10.16
CA THR A 873 25.59 -15.83 -11.02
C THR A 873 25.40 -14.96 -12.26
N ILE A 874 24.20 -15.01 -12.88
CA ILE A 874 23.88 -14.20 -14.05
C ILE A 874 23.81 -12.72 -13.68
N ASP A 875 23.24 -12.37 -12.54
CA ASP A 875 23.16 -10.97 -12.10
C ASP A 875 24.57 -10.41 -11.87
N ARG A 876 25.44 -11.19 -11.23
CA ARG A 876 26.86 -10.82 -11.00
C ARG A 876 27.64 -10.64 -12.31
N LEU A 877 27.37 -11.49 -13.30
CA LEU A 877 27.97 -11.36 -14.63
C LEU A 877 27.53 -10.06 -15.31
N LYS A 878 26.24 -9.73 -15.23
CA LYS A 878 25.66 -8.55 -15.87
C LYS A 878 26.11 -7.22 -15.26
N GLU A 879 26.54 -7.22 -14.01
CA GLU A 879 27.03 -6.02 -13.36
C GLU A 879 28.32 -5.46 -13.99
N LYS A 880 29.19 -6.37 -14.49
CA LYS A 880 30.54 -6.00 -14.91
C LYS A 880 30.92 -6.42 -16.32
N PHE A 881 30.21 -7.37 -16.90
CA PHE A 881 30.53 -7.99 -18.17
C PHE A 881 29.37 -7.96 -19.15
N TYR A 882 29.69 -7.93 -20.44
CA TYR A 882 28.73 -7.99 -21.51
C TYR A 882 29.23 -8.85 -22.65
N TRP A 883 28.40 -9.77 -23.17
CA TRP A 883 28.51 -10.43 -24.48
C TRP A 883 27.14 -10.92 -24.92
N TYR A 884 26.98 -11.17 -26.18
CA TYR A 884 25.75 -11.68 -26.76
C TYR A 884 25.45 -13.11 -26.26
N GLY A 885 24.34 -13.29 -25.54
CA GLY A 885 23.96 -14.59 -24.97
C GLY A 885 24.49 -14.85 -23.54
N LEU A 886 25.08 -13.87 -22.86
CA LEU A 886 25.61 -13.98 -21.49
C LEU A 886 24.72 -14.74 -20.52
N SER A 887 23.41 -14.42 -20.50
CA SER A 887 22.45 -15.07 -19.60
C SER A 887 22.26 -16.56 -19.92
N ARG A 888 22.29 -16.92 -21.22
CA ARG A 888 22.19 -18.31 -21.66
C ARG A 888 23.46 -19.09 -21.29
N ASP A 889 24.62 -18.52 -21.56
CA ASP A 889 25.90 -19.16 -21.32
C ASP A 889 26.14 -19.33 -19.82
N GLY A 890 25.82 -18.33 -19.01
CA GLY A 890 25.82 -18.41 -17.54
C GLY A 890 24.86 -19.49 -17.01
N SER A 891 23.65 -19.60 -17.60
CA SER A 891 22.70 -20.64 -17.22
C SER A 891 23.20 -22.05 -17.54
N ILE A 892 23.82 -22.23 -18.70
CA ILE A 892 24.37 -23.51 -19.12
C ILE A 892 25.54 -23.90 -18.21
N TYR A 893 26.44 -22.96 -17.95
CA TYR A 893 27.62 -23.16 -17.10
C TYR A 893 27.23 -23.62 -15.68
N VAL A 894 26.29 -22.91 -15.03
CA VAL A 894 25.83 -23.25 -13.68
C VAL A 894 25.10 -24.60 -13.63
N LYS A 895 24.41 -25.01 -14.70
CA LYS A 895 23.76 -26.31 -14.77
C LYS A 895 24.72 -27.47 -14.96
N GLN A 896 25.90 -27.21 -15.53
CA GLN A 896 26.95 -28.22 -15.74
C GLN A 896 27.87 -28.37 -14.50
N CYS A 897 27.87 -27.40 -13.63
CA CYS A 897 28.59 -27.45 -12.35
C CYS A 897 27.74 -28.14 -11.26
#